data_c912ca292f33202826de43cc9a012365
#
_entry.id   c912ca292f33202826de43cc9a012365
#
_cell.length_a   1.000
_cell.length_b   1.000
_cell.length_c   1.000
_cell.angle_alpha   90.00
_cell.angle_beta   90.00
_cell.angle_gamma   90.00
#
_symmetry.space_group_name_H-M   'P 1'
#
loop_
_entity.id
_entity.type
_entity.pdbx_description
1 polymer ?
#
loop_
_entity_poly.entity_id
_entity_poly.type
_entity_poly.pdbx_seq_one_letter_code
_entity_poly.pdbx_strand_id
1 'polypeptide(L)'
;MKRAVAAVLAIVFLASSAWSFANGDAVEEWLIGQVNTDNSVQTDLVRLQDDEQWLVVVVDFDQHTAANGWGPTEAETLLNQAVVPYIEQVSGNESLLTVTVHDRVVRASNSLEHYGQDASGKDSGADGTFLPAALAEEVVASVRNDVDWSTFDLDEDGHVDRLLVLHTTKGQEENPGIEGRIWSHFTHFEQPISLPGELTVEHYTMASLQTGSSGVGTIVHEMLHQMGAVDLYPVHDEIGVQTWKGPGDWDIMASGNWNGGGRWPAMPTAANMELIRPERIETINLEWPEMAARPCIGPSVELHGVTQGGQVLKIPISDQESIFVEHRSDSGFDSRLPGSGLLVSYQDLSVGDIDRNEVNTNPNLPWLKVVEADEGEDLVRGSNQGEASDVFVNNTRFGAEGVKIRTHDGVLVPWVATVSGDDNLSVSFSAPNCTPGFTLDLNDHGTTVLPAESVPVSIVGATETCTSELTSSDGRGVGLVNDEGAYMIQFSMQGTPNSVATVAGTVTCEDSVVDIEHTVHVLNRIPSVGSYSAVVHPESTTVLNVPLPSDGAGEQRLFVHLDGPLERVANVPTSIVLANEGGCTLTVEPNGLLSENMLIHGELILSTDEGQRWIIDVELEATAIPDSWWTPWIEPGRVIGLMLAVL
;
A
#
# COMPACT_ATOMS: atom_id res chain seq x y z
N MET A 1 -66.61 1.11 -16.22
CA MET A 1 -65.25 1.49 -16.64
C MET A 1 -64.29 1.63 -15.44
N LYS A 2 -64.50 2.51 -14.46
CA LYS A 2 -63.59 2.73 -13.29
C LYS A 2 -63.31 1.43 -12.49
N ARG A 3 -64.31 0.57 -12.23
CA ARG A 3 -64.12 -0.71 -11.51
C ARG A 3 -63.33 -1.74 -12.30
N ALA A 4 -63.48 -1.76 -13.63
CA ALA A 4 -62.72 -2.67 -14.49
C ALA A 4 -61.23 -2.23 -14.55
N VAL A 5 -60.97 -0.93 -14.65
CA VAL A 5 -59.59 -0.38 -14.60
C VAL A 5 -58.93 -0.68 -13.26
N ALA A 6 -59.66 -0.47 -12.13
CA ALA A 6 -59.13 -0.81 -10.80
C ALA A 6 -58.81 -2.31 -10.64
N ALA A 7 -59.67 -3.18 -11.20
CA ALA A 7 -59.41 -4.63 -11.18
C ALA A 7 -58.18 -5.02 -12.02
N VAL A 8 -58.00 -4.41 -13.21
CA VAL A 8 -56.82 -4.66 -14.05
C VAL A 8 -55.54 -4.13 -13.34
N LEU A 9 -55.57 -2.98 -12.76
CA LEU A 9 -54.43 -2.44 -11.99
C LEU A 9 -54.09 -3.34 -10.82
N ALA A 10 -55.07 -3.79 -10.05
CA ALA A 10 -54.85 -4.74 -8.95
C ALA A 10 -54.21 -6.04 -9.39
N ILE A 11 -54.63 -6.59 -10.55
CA ILE A 11 -54.01 -7.82 -11.12
C ILE A 11 -52.58 -7.54 -11.56
N VAL A 12 -52.31 -6.40 -12.19
CA VAL A 12 -50.94 -6.02 -12.58
C VAL A 12 -50.05 -5.88 -11.35
N PHE A 13 -50.50 -5.21 -10.32
CA PHE A 13 -49.74 -5.06 -9.07
C PHE A 13 -49.47 -6.40 -8.41
N LEU A 14 -50.46 -7.29 -8.29
CA LEU A 14 -50.30 -8.62 -7.73
C LEU A 14 -49.33 -9.48 -8.53
N ALA A 15 -49.41 -9.41 -9.89
CA ALA A 15 -48.51 -10.14 -10.76
C ALA A 15 -47.07 -9.62 -10.67
N SER A 16 -46.89 -8.30 -10.66
CA SER A 16 -45.58 -7.64 -10.46
C SER A 16 -45.00 -7.99 -9.09
N SER A 17 -45.81 -7.96 -8.04
CA SER A 17 -45.38 -8.33 -6.68
C SER A 17 -44.95 -9.79 -6.60
N ALA A 18 -45.73 -10.70 -7.19
CA ALA A 18 -45.39 -12.13 -7.21
C ALA A 18 -44.11 -12.39 -8.02
N TRP A 19 -43.91 -11.65 -9.09
CA TRP A 19 -42.69 -11.75 -9.89
C TRP A 19 -41.48 -11.23 -9.13
N SER A 20 -41.56 -10.04 -8.52
CA SER A 20 -40.48 -9.44 -7.71
C SER A 20 -40.12 -10.32 -6.52
N PHE A 21 -41.13 -10.91 -5.86
CA PHE A 21 -40.89 -11.83 -4.75
C PHE A 21 -40.19 -13.12 -5.19
N ALA A 22 -40.55 -13.66 -6.37
CA ALA A 22 -39.95 -14.87 -6.92
C ALA A 22 -38.55 -14.64 -7.53
N ASN A 23 -38.25 -13.40 -7.92
CA ASN A 23 -36.99 -13.01 -8.57
C ASN A 23 -36.32 -11.88 -7.78
N GLY A 24 -36.19 -12.07 -6.48
CA GLY A 24 -35.58 -11.10 -5.55
C GLY A 24 -34.21 -10.64 -6.02
N ASP A 25 -33.34 -11.57 -6.31
CA ASP A 25 -31.99 -11.32 -6.77
C ASP A 25 -31.94 -10.47 -8.05
N ALA A 26 -32.77 -10.77 -9.05
CA ALA A 26 -32.84 -9.99 -10.30
C ALA A 26 -33.41 -8.57 -10.10
N VAL A 27 -34.30 -8.38 -9.11
CA VAL A 27 -34.81 -7.05 -8.73
C VAL A 27 -33.78 -6.29 -7.95
N GLU A 28 -33.04 -6.96 -7.09
CA GLU A 28 -31.93 -6.40 -6.35
C GLU A 28 -30.80 -5.95 -7.28
N GLU A 29 -30.37 -6.81 -8.20
CA GLU A 29 -29.39 -6.48 -9.25
C GLU A 29 -29.84 -5.28 -10.10
N TRP A 30 -31.14 -5.24 -10.50
CA TRP A 30 -31.70 -4.09 -11.20
C TRP A 30 -31.71 -2.82 -10.34
N LEU A 31 -32.05 -2.91 -9.05
CA LEU A 31 -32.04 -1.79 -8.13
C LEU A 31 -30.61 -1.30 -7.86
N ILE A 32 -29.67 -2.21 -7.65
CA ILE A 32 -28.26 -1.91 -7.50
C ILE A 32 -27.75 -1.16 -8.73
N GLY A 33 -28.11 -1.61 -9.94
CA GLY A 33 -27.79 -0.94 -11.20
C GLY A 33 -28.49 0.43 -11.39
N GLN A 34 -29.54 0.74 -10.62
CA GLN A 34 -30.19 2.07 -10.66
C GLN A 34 -29.71 3.01 -9.54
N VAL A 35 -29.22 2.45 -8.43
CA VAL A 35 -28.75 3.21 -7.25
C VAL A 35 -27.24 3.42 -7.30
N ASN A 36 -26.49 2.47 -7.83
CA ASN A 36 -25.06 2.63 -8.10
C ASN A 36 -24.86 3.50 -9.35
N THR A 37 -25.06 4.79 -9.20
CA THR A 37 -24.47 5.79 -10.10
C THR A 37 -22.95 5.93 -9.88
N ASP A 38 -22.40 5.27 -8.89
CA ASP A 38 -20.97 5.06 -8.64
C ASP A 38 -20.55 3.60 -8.92
N ASN A 39 -21.04 3.01 -10.00
CA ASN A 39 -20.29 1.95 -10.65
C ASN A 39 -19.16 2.60 -11.46
N SER A 40 -18.15 3.14 -10.80
CA SER A 40 -16.83 3.01 -11.34
C SER A 40 -16.54 1.50 -11.29
N VAL A 41 -16.80 0.78 -12.37
CA VAL A 41 -16.04 -0.41 -12.67
C VAL A 41 -14.61 0.10 -12.64
N GLN A 42 -13.90 -0.19 -11.56
CA GLN A 42 -12.48 0.10 -11.49
C GLN A 42 -11.89 -0.86 -12.51
N THR A 43 -11.65 -0.37 -13.72
CA THR A 43 -10.84 -1.08 -14.69
C THR A 43 -9.49 -1.24 -14.04
N ASP A 44 -9.03 -2.49 -13.90
CA ASP A 44 -7.69 -2.77 -13.42
C ASP A 44 -6.72 -2.04 -14.36
N LEU A 45 -5.93 -1.10 -13.84
CA LEU A 45 -4.99 -0.34 -14.64
C LEU A 45 -3.95 -1.29 -15.22
N VAL A 46 -3.77 -1.24 -16.54
CA VAL A 46 -2.80 -2.10 -17.24
C VAL A 46 -1.38 -1.64 -16.89
N ARG A 47 -0.57 -2.56 -16.37
CA ARG A 47 0.84 -2.33 -16.03
C ARG A 47 1.66 -2.02 -17.28
N LEU A 48 2.89 -1.56 -17.10
CA LEU A 48 3.83 -1.30 -18.20
C LEU A 48 4.04 -2.58 -19.04
N GLN A 49 3.71 -2.48 -20.34
CA GLN A 49 3.80 -3.58 -21.29
C GLN A 49 5.14 -3.57 -22.03
N ASP A 50 5.50 -4.68 -22.67
CA ASP A 50 6.68 -4.77 -23.55
C ASP A 50 6.51 -3.92 -24.81
N ASP A 51 5.30 -3.79 -25.32
CA ASP A 51 4.92 -2.92 -26.44
C ASP A 51 3.90 -1.89 -25.96
N GLU A 52 4.40 -0.74 -25.52
CA GLU A 52 3.61 0.37 -24.99
C GLU A 52 3.18 1.31 -26.10
N GLN A 53 1.88 1.56 -26.21
CA GLN A 53 1.28 2.42 -27.22
C GLN A 53 0.49 3.55 -26.55
N TRP A 54 0.90 4.80 -26.71
CA TRP A 54 0.25 5.96 -26.14
C TRP A 54 -0.38 6.86 -27.19
N LEU A 55 -1.69 7.15 -27.03
CA LEU A 55 -2.33 8.23 -27.76
C LEU A 55 -2.04 9.56 -27.05
N VAL A 56 -1.55 10.54 -27.80
CA VAL A 56 -1.29 11.88 -27.32
C VAL A 56 -2.10 12.89 -28.12
N VAL A 57 -2.86 13.71 -27.45
CA VAL A 57 -3.66 14.78 -28.09
C VAL A 57 -3.29 16.13 -27.50
N VAL A 58 -2.96 17.09 -28.36
CA VAL A 58 -2.66 18.46 -27.94
C VAL A 58 -3.95 19.28 -27.95
N VAL A 59 -4.22 19.97 -26.83
CA VAL A 59 -5.34 20.91 -26.69
C VAL A 59 -4.84 22.32 -26.45
N ASP A 60 -5.42 23.30 -27.13
CA ASP A 60 -5.08 24.71 -26.99
C ASP A 60 -6.31 25.59 -26.67
N PHE A 61 -6.06 26.82 -26.26
CA PHE A 61 -7.07 27.80 -25.89
C PHE A 61 -6.94 29.05 -26.79
N ASP A 62 -8.03 29.83 -26.90
CA ASP A 62 -8.04 31.03 -27.76
C ASP A 62 -6.89 32.02 -27.48
N GLN A 63 -6.50 32.15 -26.20
CA GLN A 63 -5.40 33.03 -25.79
C GLN A 63 -4.03 32.33 -25.70
N HIS A 64 -3.99 31.00 -25.77
CA HIS A 64 -2.82 30.15 -25.62
C HIS A 64 -2.76 29.14 -26.76
N THR A 65 -2.60 29.62 -27.97
CA THR A 65 -2.67 28.78 -29.18
C THR A 65 -1.39 27.97 -29.39
N ALA A 66 -1.51 26.77 -29.90
CA ALA A 66 -0.41 25.89 -30.30
C ALA A 66 0.54 26.53 -31.35
N ALA A 67 0.04 27.50 -32.11
CA ALA A 67 0.83 28.25 -33.09
C ALA A 67 2.03 29.01 -32.48
N ASN A 68 2.08 29.13 -31.15
CA ASN A 68 3.20 29.72 -30.42
C ASN A 68 4.39 28.75 -30.18
N GLY A 69 4.44 27.64 -30.86
CA GLY A 69 5.52 26.65 -30.77
C GLY A 69 5.26 25.54 -29.72
N TRP A 70 3.99 25.22 -29.48
CA TRP A 70 3.56 24.16 -28.56
C TRP A 70 2.50 23.26 -29.22
N GLY A 71 2.80 22.81 -30.45
CA GLY A 71 1.92 21.95 -31.23
C GLY A 71 2.32 20.48 -31.18
N PRO A 72 1.68 19.65 -32.02
CA PRO A 72 1.96 18.21 -32.08
C PRO A 72 3.43 17.86 -32.35
N THR A 73 4.12 18.61 -33.20
CA THR A 73 5.56 18.38 -33.52
C THR A 73 6.45 18.62 -32.29
N GLU A 74 6.18 19.66 -31.52
CA GLU A 74 6.90 19.94 -30.27
C GLU A 74 6.59 18.89 -29.20
N ALA A 75 5.34 18.43 -29.11
CA ALA A 75 4.94 17.33 -28.23
C ALA A 75 5.66 16.03 -28.60
N GLU A 76 5.63 15.64 -29.87
CA GLU A 76 6.32 14.45 -30.36
C GLU A 76 7.84 14.53 -30.10
N THR A 77 8.43 15.69 -30.32
CA THR A 77 9.86 15.91 -30.07
C THR A 77 10.20 15.75 -28.58
N LEU A 78 9.42 16.38 -27.69
CA LEU A 78 9.63 16.31 -26.24
C LEU A 78 9.50 14.87 -25.74
N LEU A 79 8.42 14.20 -26.14
CA LEU A 79 8.12 12.84 -25.68
C LEU A 79 9.20 11.85 -26.14
N ASN A 80 9.57 11.87 -27.43
CA ASN A 80 10.60 10.97 -27.95
C ASN A 80 12.01 11.25 -27.39
N GLN A 81 12.32 12.48 -27.01
CA GLN A 81 13.65 12.82 -26.49
C GLN A 81 13.81 12.60 -24.99
N ALA A 82 12.73 12.59 -24.22
CA ALA A 82 12.83 12.55 -22.77
C ALA A 82 11.91 11.52 -22.11
N VAL A 83 10.65 11.41 -22.55
CA VAL A 83 9.69 10.48 -21.92
C VAL A 83 9.93 9.04 -22.37
N VAL A 84 10.10 8.81 -23.66
CA VAL A 84 10.41 7.47 -24.20
C VAL A 84 11.65 6.87 -23.54
N PRO A 85 12.81 7.57 -23.47
CA PRO A 85 14.00 7.02 -22.80
C PRO A 85 13.80 6.78 -21.30
N TYR A 86 12.92 7.53 -20.63
CA TYR A 86 12.62 7.30 -19.22
C TYR A 86 11.84 5.99 -19.04
N ILE A 87 10.75 5.78 -19.78
CA ILE A 87 9.95 4.57 -19.71
C ILE A 87 10.75 3.32 -20.11
N GLU A 88 11.62 3.45 -21.12
CA GLU A 88 12.56 2.37 -21.47
C GLU A 88 13.47 2.01 -20.29
N GLN A 89 14.01 2.98 -19.56
CA GLN A 89 14.80 2.69 -18.36
C GLN A 89 13.97 2.07 -17.22
N VAL A 90 12.73 2.51 -17.00
CA VAL A 90 11.82 1.90 -16.02
C VAL A 90 11.60 0.44 -16.32
N SER A 91 11.42 0.07 -17.57
CA SER A 91 11.23 -1.33 -17.99
C SER A 91 12.50 -2.19 -17.90
N GLY A 92 13.66 -1.61 -17.62
CA GLY A 92 14.96 -2.29 -17.73
C GLY A 92 15.49 -2.39 -19.15
N ASN A 93 15.03 -1.50 -20.04
CA ASN A 93 15.27 -1.47 -21.49
C ASN A 93 14.66 -2.67 -22.25
N GLU A 94 13.58 -3.22 -21.72
CA GLU A 94 12.84 -4.33 -22.34
C GLU A 94 11.60 -3.85 -23.08
N SER A 95 10.94 -2.77 -22.63
CA SER A 95 9.76 -2.20 -23.29
C SER A 95 10.14 -1.23 -24.40
N LEU A 96 9.35 -1.26 -25.47
CA LEU A 96 9.38 -0.28 -26.54
C LEU A 96 8.16 0.65 -26.39
N LEU A 97 8.41 1.92 -26.08
CA LEU A 97 7.34 2.91 -26.02
C LEU A 97 7.16 3.61 -27.38
N THR A 98 5.97 3.50 -27.93
CA THR A 98 5.54 4.27 -29.11
C THR A 98 4.53 5.34 -28.69
N VAL A 99 4.83 6.60 -29.02
CA VAL A 99 3.90 7.72 -28.82
C VAL A 99 3.28 8.12 -30.15
N THR A 100 1.96 8.06 -30.25
CA THR A 100 1.19 8.49 -31.41
C THR A 100 0.56 9.84 -31.12
N VAL A 101 1.20 10.92 -31.59
CA VAL A 101 0.67 12.27 -31.40
C VAL A 101 -0.33 12.57 -32.52
N HIS A 102 -1.58 12.88 -32.13
CA HIS A 102 -2.61 13.28 -33.08
C HIS A 102 -2.21 14.58 -33.81
N ASP A 103 -2.31 14.58 -35.11
CA ASP A 103 -1.77 15.66 -35.98
C ASP A 103 -2.57 16.97 -35.88
N ARG A 104 -3.83 16.90 -35.44
CA ARG A 104 -4.70 18.06 -35.28
C ARG A 104 -4.79 18.50 -33.82
N VAL A 105 -4.51 19.77 -33.56
CA VAL A 105 -4.75 20.41 -32.26
C VAL A 105 -6.24 20.55 -32.03
N VAL A 106 -6.71 20.17 -30.85
CA VAL A 106 -8.08 20.41 -30.41
C VAL A 106 -8.18 21.81 -29.82
N ARG A 107 -9.16 22.60 -30.24
CA ARG A 107 -9.47 23.90 -29.66
C ARG A 107 -10.48 23.71 -28.55
N ALA A 108 -10.12 24.04 -27.30
CA ALA A 108 -11.02 24.05 -26.16
C ALA A 108 -12.20 25.03 -26.38
N SER A 109 -13.38 24.64 -25.93
CA SER A 109 -14.61 25.44 -26.06
C SER A 109 -14.65 26.67 -25.13
N ASN A 110 -13.91 26.60 -24.01
CA ASN A 110 -13.82 27.70 -23.03
C ASN A 110 -12.36 28.14 -22.84
N SER A 111 -12.15 29.18 -22.02
CA SER A 111 -10.81 29.66 -21.71
C SER A 111 -10.06 28.77 -20.75
N LEU A 112 -8.74 28.92 -20.64
CA LEU A 112 -7.91 28.25 -19.64
C LEU A 112 -8.46 28.46 -18.22
N GLU A 113 -8.79 29.70 -17.86
CA GLU A 113 -9.28 30.06 -16.53
C GLU A 113 -10.62 29.43 -16.19
N HIS A 114 -11.37 28.97 -17.18
CA HIS A 114 -12.61 28.23 -16.95
C HIS A 114 -12.28 26.82 -16.44
N TYR A 115 -11.36 26.11 -17.10
CA TYR A 115 -11.03 24.74 -16.73
C TYR A 115 -10.10 24.65 -15.51
N GLY A 116 -9.26 25.64 -15.27
CA GLY A 116 -8.35 25.71 -14.13
C GLY A 116 -8.86 26.55 -12.96
N GLN A 117 -10.17 26.82 -12.84
CA GLN A 117 -10.68 27.60 -11.71
C GLN A 117 -10.71 26.77 -10.42
N ASP A 118 -10.36 27.40 -9.29
CA ASP A 118 -10.29 26.76 -7.96
C ASP A 118 -11.47 27.20 -7.06
N ALA A 119 -12.71 27.12 -7.56
CA ALA A 119 -13.86 27.67 -6.84
C ALA A 119 -14.33 26.81 -5.67
N SER A 120 -14.18 25.48 -5.73
CA SER A 120 -14.57 24.52 -4.68
C SER A 120 -13.45 23.49 -4.39
N GLY A 121 -12.24 23.76 -4.80
CA GLY A 121 -11.07 22.91 -4.74
C GLY A 121 -10.22 23.11 -5.99
N LYS A 122 -9.13 22.41 -6.12
CA LYS A 122 -8.29 22.48 -7.33
C LYS A 122 -9.13 22.16 -8.57
N ASP A 123 -9.01 23.01 -9.60
CA ASP A 123 -9.64 22.84 -10.91
C ASP A 123 -11.14 22.56 -10.87
N SER A 124 -11.83 23.07 -9.86
CA SER A 124 -13.25 22.77 -9.61
C SER A 124 -14.12 23.99 -9.76
N GLY A 125 -15.27 23.81 -10.42
CA GLY A 125 -16.34 24.79 -10.49
C GLY A 125 -16.99 25.05 -9.13
N ALA A 126 -17.88 26.06 -9.07
CA ALA A 126 -18.61 26.41 -7.85
C ALA A 126 -19.53 25.29 -7.33
N ASP A 127 -19.88 24.34 -8.17
CA ASP A 127 -20.69 23.16 -7.85
C ASP A 127 -19.84 21.91 -7.47
N GLY A 128 -18.50 22.04 -7.45
CA GLY A 128 -17.57 20.96 -7.16
C GLY A 128 -17.21 20.08 -8.36
N THR A 129 -17.75 20.35 -9.55
CA THR A 129 -17.41 19.59 -10.77
C THR A 129 -15.93 19.79 -11.12
N PHE A 130 -15.21 18.69 -11.35
CA PHE A 130 -13.80 18.73 -11.80
C PHE A 130 -13.76 19.09 -13.30
N LEU A 131 -13.33 20.30 -13.60
CA LEU A 131 -13.47 20.90 -14.93
C LEU A 131 -12.47 20.39 -15.98
N PRO A 132 -11.24 19.97 -15.64
CA PRO A 132 -10.34 19.34 -16.61
C PRO A 132 -10.91 18.05 -17.22
N ALA A 133 -11.76 17.31 -16.51
CA ALA A 133 -12.45 16.16 -17.08
C ALA A 133 -13.36 16.55 -18.24
N ALA A 134 -14.09 17.66 -18.12
CA ALA A 134 -14.90 18.19 -19.23
C ALA A 134 -14.03 18.59 -20.44
N LEU A 135 -12.83 19.12 -20.21
CA LEU A 135 -11.87 19.41 -21.29
C LEU A 135 -11.40 18.11 -21.97
N ALA A 136 -11.06 17.08 -21.18
CA ALA A 136 -10.68 15.79 -21.72
C ALA A 136 -11.81 15.11 -22.51
N GLU A 137 -13.07 15.22 -22.05
CA GLU A 137 -14.25 14.78 -22.82
C GLU A 137 -14.36 15.49 -24.18
N GLU A 138 -14.16 16.82 -24.22
CA GLU A 138 -14.14 17.60 -25.46
C GLU A 138 -13.03 17.12 -26.40
N VAL A 139 -11.84 16.80 -25.85
CA VAL A 139 -10.71 16.26 -26.60
C VAL A 139 -11.08 14.94 -27.23
N VAL A 140 -11.55 13.97 -26.44
CA VAL A 140 -11.98 12.65 -26.92
C VAL A 140 -13.06 12.78 -27.99
N ALA A 141 -14.09 13.58 -27.73
CA ALA A 141 -15.20 13.81 -28.70
C ALA A 141 -14.70 14.39 -30.02
N SER A 142 -13.67 15.28 -29.99
CA SER A 142 -13.11 15.91 -31.18
C SER A 142 -12.32 14.95 -32.06
N VAL A 143 -11.61 13.98 -31.48
CA VAL A 143 -10.74 13.03 -32.22
C VAL A 143 -11.37 11.65 -32.41
N ARG A 144 -12.56 11.44 -31.85
CA ARG A 144 -13.25 10.15 -31.73
C ARG A 144 -13.30 9.33 -33.02
N ASN A 145 -13.48 9.98 -34.17
CA ASN A 145 -13.63 9.30 -35.46
C ASN A 145 -12.35 9.29 -36.30
N ASP A 146 -11.28 9.92 -35.81
CA ASP A 146 -10.02 10.07 -36.52
C ASP A 146 -8.94 9.12 -36.00
N VAL A 147 -9.17 8.46 -34.87
CA VAL A 147 -8.23 7.58 -34.18
C VAL A 147 -8.68 6.10 -34.29
N ASP A 148 -7.72 5.25 -34.51
CA ASP A 148 -7.89 3.79 -34.31
C ASP A 148 -7.63 3.48 -32.84
N TRP A 149 -8.68 3.52 -32.04
CA TRP A 149 -8.62 3.37 -30.60
C TRP A 149 -8.16 1.99 -30.14
N SER A 150 -8.37 0.94 -30.97
CA SER A 150 -7.93 -0.42 -30.64
C SER A 150 -6.42 -0.58 -30.52
N THR A 151 -5.66 0.38 -31.04
CA THR A 151 -4.19 0.41 -30.86
C THR A 151 -3.77 0.69 -29.42
N PHE A 152 -4.65 1.32 -28.63
CA PHE A 152 -4.37 1.80 -27.28
C PHE A 152 -5.14 1.01 -26.20
N ASP A 153 -5.82 -0.05 -26.57
CA ASP A 153 -6.40 -1.12 -25.77
C ASP A 153 -5.34 -2.25 -25.74
N LEU A 154 -4.45 -2.22 -24.73
CA LEU A 154 -3.22 -3.00 -24.73
C LEU A 154 -3.43 -4.46 -24.30
N ASP A 155 -4.49 -4.73 -23.53
CA ASP A 155 -4.85 -6.07 -23.06
C ASP A 155 -6.08 -6.65 -23.75
N GLU A 156 -6.64 -5.92 -24.73
CA GLU A 156 -7.79 -6.33 -25.55
C GLU A 156 -9.10 -6.54 -24.73
N ASP A 157 -9.28 -5.81 -23.63
CA ASP A 157 -10.45 -5.91 -22.77
C ASP A 157 -11.62 -5.02 -23.20
N GLY A 158 -11.41 -4.13 -24.19
CA GLY A 158 -12.38 -3.18 -24.72
C GLY A 158 -12.29 -1.80 -24.10
N HIS A 159 -11.29 -1.56 -23.26
CA HIS A 159 -11.00 -0.26 -22.65
C HIS A 159 -9.68 0.30 -23.18
N VAL A 160 -9.65 1.60 -23.40
CA VAL A 160 -8.42 2.29 -23.83
C VAL A 160 -7.54 2.57 -22.63
N ASP A 161 -6.33 1.98 -22.61
CA ASP A 161 -5.41 2.05 -21.48
C ASP A 161 -4.57 3.31 -21.43
N ARG A 162 -4.30 3.93 -22.58
CA ARG A 162 -3.28 4.98 -22.67
C ARG A 162 -3.78 6.20 -23.44
N LEU A 163 -4.14 7.25 -22.68
CA LEU A 163 -4.51 8.56 -23.22
C LEU A 163 -3.78 9.68 -22.48
N LEU A 164 -2.95 10.43 -23.17
CA LEU A 164 -2.29 11.63 -22.67
C LEU A 164 -2.82 12.88 -23.38
N VAL A 165 -3.37 13.82 -22.63
CA VAL A 165 -3.79 15.12 -23.09
C VAL A 165 -2.76 16.17 -22.69
N LEU A 166 -2.15 16.83 -23.66
CA LEU A 166 -1.16 17.89 -23.42
C LEU A 166 -1.76 19.27 -23.73
N HIS A 167 -1.89 20.11 -22.71
CA HIS A 167 -2.36 21.47 -22.91
C HIS A 167 -1.22 22.48 -23.17
N THR A 168 -1.48 23.49 -23.99
CA THR A 168 -0.48 24.46 -24.46
C THR A 168 -0.21 25.60 -23.47
N THR A 169 -0.44 25.40 -22.20
CA THR A 169 -0.24 26.38 -21.12
C THR A 169 0.64 25.80 -20.03
N LYS A 170 1.14 26.66 -19.15
CA LYS A 170 1.89 26.19 -17.96
C LYS A 170 0.97 25.55 -16.95
N GLY A 171 1.44 24.48 -16.32
CA GLY A 171 0.75 23.83 -15.23
C GLY A 171 0.67 24.70 -13.97
N GLN A 172 -0.31 24.43 -13.11
CA GLN A 172 -0.46 25.11 -11.82
C GLN A 172 0.59 24.64 -10.81
N GLU A 173 1.07 23.42 -10.91
CA GLU A 173 2.15 22.84 -10.09
C GLU A 173 3.45 23.63 -10.16
N GLU A 174 3.75 24.31 -11.26
CA GLU A 174 4.91 25.19 -11.37
C GLU A 174 4.83 26.42 -10.43
N ASN A 175 3.63 26.88 -10.16
CA ASN A 175 3.35 27.97 -9.22
C ASN A 175 1.94 27.84 -8.66
N PRO A 176 1.75 27.09 -7.57
CA PRO A 176 0.43 26.82 -6.97
C PRO A 176 -0.36 28.06 -6.56
N GLY A 177 0.28 29.23 -6.45
CA GLY A 177 -0.38 30.50 -6.14
C GLY A 177 -1.01 31.21 -7.34
N ILE A 178 -0.89 30.66 -8.56
CA ILE A 178 -1.52 31.20 -9.75
C ILE A 178 -2.79 30.38 -10.05
N GLU A 179 -3.89 30.79 -9.47
CA GLU A 179 -5.22 30.26 -9.78
C GLU A 179 -5.58 30.43 -11.27
N GLY A 180 -6.40 29.53 -11.80
CA GLY A 180 -6.84 29.57 -13.19
C GLY A 180 -5.88 28.89 -14.18
N ARG A 181 -4.92 28.11 -13.70
CA ARG A 181 -4.15 27.15 -14.49
C ARG A 181 -4.64 25.75 -14.17
N ILE A 182 -4.49 24.84 -15.12
CA ILE A 182 -4.81 23.44 -14.91
C ILE A 182 -3.63 22.77 -14.17
N TRP A 183 -3.93 22.04 -13.12
CA TRP A 183 -3.00 21.16 -12.43
C TRP A 183 -2.82 19.88 -13.23
N SER A 184 -1.58 19.42 -13.45
CA SER A 184 -1.34 18.13 -14.08
C SER A 184 -1.89 17.01 -13.22
N HIS A 185 -2.50 15.98 -13.83
CA HIS A 185 -3.18 14.92 -13.11
C HIS A 185 -3.43 13.69 -13.98
N PHE A 186 -3.55 12.54 -13.33
CA PHE A 186 -4.25 11.36 -13.80
C PHE A 186 -5.61 11.27 -13.11
N THR A 187 -6.67 10.92 -13.83
CA THR A 187 -7.98 10.68 -13.23
C THR A 187 -8.91 9.89 -14.16
N HIS A 188 -10.00 9.38 -13.58
CA HIS A 188 -11.06 8.70 -14.30
C HIS A 188 -12.15 9.70 -14.72
N PHE A 189 -12.82 9.42 -15.83
CA PHE A 189 -14.05 10.13 -16.19
C PHE A 189 -15.18 9.71 -15.24
N GLU A 190 -16.12 10.59 -14.96
CA GLU A 190 -17.32 10.24 -14.15
C GLU A 190 -18.13 9.09 -14.78
N GLN A 191 -18.09 8.97 -16.09
CA GLN A 191 -18.72 7.89 -16.85
C GLN A 191 -17.80 7.50 -18.01
N PRO A 192 -17.67 6.19 -18.32
CA PRO A 192 -16.95 5.74 -19.49
C PRO A 192 -17.43 6.41 -20.78
N ILE A 193 -16.51 6.88 -21.61
CA ILE A 193 -16.83 7.52 -22.88
C ILE A 193 -16.83 6.44 -23.96
N SER A 194 -18.00 6.15 -24.56
CA SER A 194 -18.10 5.18 -25.63
C SER A 194 -17.41 5.65 -26.91
N LEU A 195 -16.66 4.76 -27.54
CA LEU A 195 -15.87 4.97 -28.75
C LEU A 195 -16.38 4.11 -29.92
N PRO A 196 -15.92 4.31 -31.17
CA PRO A 196 -16.19 3.41 -32.27
C PRO A 196 -15.61 2.00 -32.01
N GLY A 197 -16.28 0.95 -32.47
CA GLY A 197 -15.81 -0.44 -32.34
C GLY A 197 -16.16 -1.10 -31.00
N GLU A 198 -17.14 -0.56 -30.28
CA GLU A 198 -17.57 -1.06 -28.97
C GLU A 198 -16.51 -0.87 -27.86
N LEU A 199 -15.55 0.03 -28.08
CA LEU A 199 -14.53 0.42 -27.13
C LEU A 199 -15.04 1.53 -26.19
N THR A 200 -14.36 1.70 -25.05
CA THR A 200 -14.56 2.82 -24.13
C THR A 200 -13.22 3.44 -23.71
N VAL A 201 -13.22 4.67 -23.26
CA VAL A 201 -12.12 5.26 -22.50
C VAL A 201 -12.67 5.70 -21.15
N GLU A 202 -11.99 5.30 -20.07
CA GLU A 202 -12.44 5.48 -18.70
C GLU A 202 -11.56 6.44 -17.91
N HIS A 203 -10.32 6.60 -18.31
CA HIS A 203 -9.33 7.45 -17.62
C HIS A 203 -8.40 8.15 -18.62
N TYR A 204 -7.73 9.16 -18.14
CA TYR A 204 -6.78 9.93 -18.93
C TYR A 204 -5.70 10.55 -18.04
N THR A 205 -4.58 10.89 -18.65
CA THR A 205 -3.54 11.75 -18.09
C THR A 205 -3.61 13.13 -18.74
N MET A 206 -3.49 14.20 -17.95
CA MET A 206 -3.39 15.56 -18.48
C MET A 206 -2.18 16.28 -17.90
N ALA A 207 -1.38 16.93 -18.78
CA ALA A 207 -0.19 17.65 -18.35
C ALA A 207 0.13 18.85 -19.25
N SER A 208 1.04 19.71 -18.77
CA SER A 208 1.49 20.89 -19.48
C SER A 208 2.55 20.56 -20.56
N LEU A 209 2.27 20.94 -21.81
CA LEU A 209 3.29 20.95 -22.87
C LEU A 209 4.23 22.17 -22.77
N GLN A 210 3.71 23.32 -22.34
CA GLN A 210 4.46 24.58 -22.32
C GLN A 210 5.62 24.59 -21.32
N THR A 211 5.59 23.73 -20.30
CA THR A 211 6.72 23.58 -19.38
C THR A 211 7.95 23.00 -20.09
N GLY A 212 7.73 22.28 -21.19
CA GLY A 212 8.78 21.70 -22.02
C GLY A 212 9.64 20.71 -21.23
N SER A 213 10.95 20.72 -21.45
CA SER A 213 11.84 19.74 -20.77
C SER A 213 11.84 19.82 -19.25
N SER A 214 11.40 20.92 -18.64
CA SER A 214 11.27 21.03 -17.18
C SER A 214 9.98 20.40 -16.66
N GLY A 215 9.04 20.05 -17.54
CA GLY A 215 7.81 19.36 -17.21
C GLY A 215 7.88 17.84 -17.40
N VAL A 216 9.01 17.31 -17.84
CA VAL A 216 9.15 15.86 -18.11
C VAL A 216 8.84 15.03 -16.87
N GLY A 217 9.39 15.42 -15.71
CA GLY A 217 9.11 14.71 -14.46
C GLY A 217 7.63 14.68 -14.11
N THR A 218 6.91 15.78 -14.31
CA THR A 218 5.45 15.83 -14.08
C THR A 218 4.70 14.97 -15.11
N ILE A 219 5.01 15.09 -16.41
CA ILE A 219 4.37 14.27 -17.44
C ILE A 219 4.52 12.78 -17.13
N VAL A 220 5.74 12.35 -16.81
CA VAL A 220 6.00 10.93 -16.52
C VAL A 220 5.33 10.50 -15.21
N HIS A 221 5.34 11.33 -14.17
CA HIS A 221 4.65 11.07 -12.91
C HIS A 221 3.17 10.73 -13.17
N GLU A 222 2.46 11.56 -13.91
CA GLU A 222 1.06 11.33 -14.25
C GLU A 222 0.86 10.11 -15.17
N MET A 223 1.81 9.85 -16.07
CA MET A 223 1.76 8.64 -16.92
C MET A 223 1.92 7.35 -16.10
N LEU A 224 2.78 7.35 -15.07
CA LEU A 224 2.98 6.20 -14.20
C LEU A 224 1.74 5.88 -13.36
N HIS A 225 0.94 6.87 -12.96
CA HIS A 225 -0.37 6.62 -12.35
C HIS A 225 -1.27 5.81 -13.27
N GLN A 226 -1.28 6.08 -14.57
CA GLN A 226 -2.05 5.31 -15.55
C GLN A 226 -1.54 3.87 -15.74
N MET A 227 -0.37 3.54 -15.19
CA MET A 227 0.22 2.19 -15.13
C MET A 227 0.05 1.53 -13.74
N GLY A 228 -0.59 2.21 -12.79
CA GLY A 228 -0.87 1.70 -11.44
C GLY A 228 0.09 2.18 -10.35
N ALA A 229 1.01 3.12 -10.62
CA ALA A 229 1.84 3.72 -9.59
C ALA A 229 1.00 4.61 -8.64
N VAL A 230 1.41 4.68 -7.38
CA VAL A 230 0.75 5.49 -6.35
C VAL A 230 1.66 6.61 -5.85
N ASP A 231 1.05 7.73 -5.44
CA ASP A 231 1.78 8.80 -4.77
C ASP A 231 2.37 8.32 -3.45
N LEU A 232 3.64 8.60 -3.22
CA LEU A 232 4.34 8.21 -1.99
C LEU A 232 4.47 9.36 -0.99
N TYR A 233 3.83 10.48 -1.24
CA TYR A 233 3.67 11.59 -0.30
C TYR A 233 2.22 11.66 0.19
N PRO A 234 1.94 12.28 1.35
CA PRO A 234 0.56 12.45 1.85
C PRO A 234 -0.29 13.26 0.86
N VAL A 235 -1.24 12.63 0.19
CA VAL A 235 -2.12 13.26 -0.80
C VAL A 235 -3.23 14.04 -0.10
N HIS A 236 -3.68 13.57 1.06
CA HIS A 236 -4.74 14.19 1.87
C HIS A 236 -4.19 14.71 3.19
N ASP A 237 -4.13 16.02 3.35
CA ASP A 237 -3.72 16.73 4.57
C ASP A 237 -4.84 16.74 5.62
N GLU A 238 -5.16 15.61 6.22
CA GLU A 238 -6.05 15.57 7.39
C GLU A 238 -5.35 16.02 8.69
N ILE A 239 -4.03 15.91 8.74
CA ILE A 239 -3.21 16.28 9.89
C ILE A 239 -2.32 17.45 9.45
N GLY A 240 -2.68 18.68 9.80
CA GLY A 240 -2.09 19.92 9.30
C GLY A 240 -0.57 19.94 9.10
N VAL A 241 -0.13 20.63 8.06
CA VAL A 241 1.24 20.89 7.60
C VAL A 241 2.22 19.76 7.90
N GLN A 242 2.09 18.65 7.19
CA GLN A 242 3.13 17.64 7.20
C GLN A 242 4.30 18.11 6.33
N THR A 243 5.50 18.05 6.89
CA THR A 243 6.73 18.29 6.15
C THR A 243 7.27 17.03 5.47
N TRP A 244 6.78 15.87 5.88
CA TRP A 244 7.13 14.58 5.30
C TRP A 244 6.68 14.44 3.84
N LYS A 245 7.56 13.96 3.00
CA LYS A 245 7.35 13.78 1.56
C LYS A 245 7.60 12.32 1.11
N GLY A 246 7.36 11.35 2.00
CA GLY A 246 7.66 9.94 1.71
C GLY A 246 9.16 9.72 1.44
N PRO A 247 9.52 9.02 0.37
CA PRO A 247 10.92 8.82 -0.02
C PRO A 247 11.61 10.07 -0.59
N GLY A 248 10.92 11.22 -0.66
CA GLY A 248 11.51 12.49 -1.10
C GLY A 248 12.05 12.45 -2.53
N ASP A 249 13.29 12.92 -2.71
CA ASP A 249 13.94 13.02 -4.02
C ASP A 249 14.39 11.65 -4.58
N TRP A 250 14.23 10.57 -3.81
CA TRP A 250 14.55 9.21 -4.24
C TRP A 250 13.52 8.58 -5.17
N ASP A 251 12.30 9.11 -5.25
CA ASP A 251 11.21 8.54 -6.04
C ASP A 251 10.47 9.60 -6.87
N ILE A 252 10.19 9.27 -8.13
CA ILE A 252 9.40 10.14 -9.02
C ILE A 252 7.97 10.35 -8.48
N MET A 253 7.39 9.36 -7.80
CA MET A 253 6.06 9.46 -7.20
C MET A 253 6.08 10.18 -5.84
N ALA A 254 7.19 10.88 -5.55
CA ALA A 254 7.37 11.80 -4.44
C ALA A 254 7.98 13.11 -4.96
N SER A 255 9.03 13.65 -4.31
CA SER A 255 9.68 14.90 -4.76
C SER A 255 10.65 14.68 -5.93
N GLY A 256 11.02 13.44 -6.22
CA GLY A 256 11.99 13.08 -7.24
C GLY A 256 11.58 13.44 -8.69
N ASN A 257 10.29 13.74 -8.93
CA ASN A 257 9.81 14.29 -10.19
C ASN A 257 10.43 15.66 -10.52
N TRP A 258 10.89 16.40 -9.50
CA TRP A 258 11.53 17.72 -9.66
C TRP A 258 13.04 17.68 -9.78
N ASN A 259 13.67 16.51 -9.73
CA ASN A 259 15.12 16.37 -9.84
C ASN A 259 15.66 17.00 -11.12
N GLY A 260 16.82 17.66 -11.02
CA GLY A 260 17.41 18.41 -12.11
C GLY A 260 16.52 19.50 -12.69
N GLY A 261 15.58 20.03 -11.89
CA GLY A 261 14.55 20.99 -12.32
C GLY A 261 13.52 20.35 -13.24
N GLY A 262 13.07 19.14 -12.91
CA GLY A 262 12.06 18.34 -13.61
C GLY A 262 12.53 17.69 -14.91
N ARG A 263 13.85 17.78 -15.21
CA ARG A 263 14.42 17.22 -16.45
C ARG A 263 15.02 15.83 -16.28
N TRP A 264 15.35 15.47 -15.06
CA TRP A 264 16.01 14.24 -14.67
C TRP A 264 15.27 13.62 -13.49
N PRO A 265 13.97 13.28 -13.69
CA PRO A 265 13.19 12.68 -12.61
C PRO A 265 13.83 11.39 -12.14
N ALA A 266 13.74 11.12 -10.84
CA ALA A 266 14.19 9.86 -10.27
C ALA A 266 13.46 8.67 -10.89
N MET A 267 14.08 7.50 -10.90
CA MET A 267 13.37 6.25 -11.15
C MET A 267 12.35 5.99 -10.02
N PRO A 268 11.24 5.26 -10.27
CA PRO A 268 10.37 4.79 -9.18
C PRO A 268 11.18 3.90 -8.23
N THR A 269 10.92 4.00 -6.94
CA THR A 269 11.46 3.04 -5.98
C THR A 269 10.76 1.68 -6.10
N ALA A 270 11.34 0.69 -5.45
CA ALA A 270 10.94 -0.71 -5.50
C ALA A 270 9.43 -0.95 -5.39
N ALA A 271 8.75 -0.24 -4.48
CA ALA A 271 7.32 -0.46 -4.24
C ALA A 271 6.46 -0.07 -5.44
N ASN A 272 6.71 1.10 -6.05
CA ASN A 272 6.05 1.47 -7.30
C ASN A 272 6.53 0.63 -8.48
N MET A 273 7.82 0.25 -8.50
CA MET A 273 8.35 -0.67 -9.52
C MET A 273 7.60 -2.01 -9.48
N GLU A 274 7.30 -2.55 -8.29
CA GLU A 274 6.52 -3.78 -8.15
C GLU A 274 5.10 -3.65 -8.70
N LEU A 275 4.48 -2.48 -8.55
CA LEU A 275 3.13 -2.22 -9.07
C LEU A 275 3.12 -2.15 -10.60
N ILE A 276 4.08 -1.45 -11.20
CA ILE A 276 4.08 -1.16 -12.63
C ILE A 276 4.87 -2.16 -13.48
N ARG A 277 5.94 -2.78 -12.94
CA ARG A 277 6.81 -3.74 -13.64
C ARG A 277 7.35 -4.81 -12.68
N PRO A 278 6.51 -5.74 -12.18
CA PRO A 278 6.88 -6.74 -11.18
C PRO A 278 8.01 -7.69 -11.64
N GLU A 279 8.23 -7.82 -12.95
CA GLU A 279 9.32 -8.62 -13.52
C GLU A 279 10.70 -8.09 -13.13
N ARG A 280 10.79 -6.83 -12.69
CA ARG A 280 12.01 -6.21 -12.16
C ARG A 280 12.29 -6.56 -10.69
N ILE A 281 11.40 -7.31 -10.04
CA ILE A 281 11.52 -7.65 -8.61
C ILE A 281 11.96 -9.11 -8.46
N GLU A 282 13.10 -9.31 -7.82
CA GLU A 282 13.59 -10.62 -7.42
C GLU A 282 13.29 -10.86 -5.93
N THR A 283 12.46 -11.85 -5.62
CA THR A 283 12.11 -12.16 -4.22
C THR A 283 13.03 -13.21 -3.65
N ILE A 284 13.66 -12.91 -2.51
CA ILE A 284 14.49 -13.85 -1.74
C ILE A 284 13.83 -14.12 -0.39
N ASN A 285 13.45 -15.38 -0.18
CA ASN A 285 12.99 -15.86 1.11
C ASN A 285 14.20 -16.32 1.94
N LEU A 286 14.47 -15.64 3.04
CA LEU A 286 15.54 -15.98 3.96
C LEU A 286 15.02 -17.00 4.99
N GLU A 287 14.84 -18.27 4.56
CA GLU A 287 14.45 -19.37 5.43
C GLU A 287 15.68 -19.89 6.22
N TRP A 288 15.91 -19.29 7.36
CA TRP A 288 17.11 -19.52 8.16
C TRP A 288 17.25 -20.96 8.69
N PRO A 289 16.18 -21.71 9.05
CA PRO A 289 16.28 -23.11 9.47
C PRO A 289 16.86 -24.04 8.41
N GLU A 290 16.54 -23.85 7.13
CA GLU A 290 17.11 -24.63 6.04
C GLU A 290 18.57 -24.24 5.73
N MET A 291 18.90 -22.97 5.96
CA MET A 291 20.27 -22.44 5.84
C MET A 291 21.15 -22.85 7.02
N ALA A 292 20.57 -23.37 8.05
CA ALA A 292 21.19 -23.74 9.32
C ALA A 292 22.27 -24.83 9.22
N ALA A 293 22.29 -25.64 8.18
CA ALA A 293 23.44 -26.47 7.87
C ALA A 293 24.71 -25.64 7.57
N ARG A 294 24.57 -24.33 7.35
CA ARG A 294 25.63 -23.32 7.17
C ARG A 294 25.23 -21.99 7.83
N PRO A 295 25.15 -21.94 9.15
CA PRO A 295 24.49 -20.84 9.87
C PRO A 295 25.10 -19.45 9.64
N CYS A 296 26.33 -19.38 9.17
CA CYS A 296 27.02 -18.11 8.91
C CYS A 296 27.06 -17.70 7.43
N ILE A 297 26.41 -18.44 6.55
CA ILE A 297 26.48 -18.18 5.10
C ILE A 297 25.06 -18.21 4.55
N GLY A 298 24.59 -17.04 4.15
CA GLY A 298 23.35 -16.84 3.39
C GLY A 298 23.63 -16.58 1.91
N PRO A 299 22.60 -16.24 1.14
CA PRO A 299 22.74 -15.82 -0.24
C PRO A 299 23.57 -14.54 -0.33
N SER A 300 24.22 -14.37 -1.48
CA SER A 300 24.91 -13.13 -1.86
C SER A 300 24.44 -12.75 -3.25
N VAL A 301 23.96 -11.52 -3.42
CA VAL A 301 23.39 -11.02 -4.67
C VAL A 301 24.17 -9.78 -5.11
N GLU A 302 24.62 -9.76 -6.35
CA GLU A 302 25.17 -8.57 -6.99
C GLU A 302 24.03 -7.74 -7.59
N LEU A 303 23.97 -6.45 -7.26
CA LEU A 303 22.93 -5.55 -7.71
C LEU A 303 23.50 -4.52 -8.70
N HIS A 304 22.96 -4.51 -9.90
CA HIS A 304 23.27 -3.51 -10.91
C HIS A 304 22.34 -2.30 -10.76
N GLY A 305 22.75 -1.15 -11.27
CA GLY A 305 21.94 0.07 -11.21
C GLY A 305 20.58 -0.10 -11.87
N VAL A 306 19.51 0.36 -11.21
CA VAL A 306 18.14 0.24 -11.73
C VAL A 306 17.97 0.90 -13.10
N THR A 307 18.68 2.00 -13.37
CA THR A 307 18.72 2.67 -14.68
C THR A 307 19.46 1.87 -15.76
N GLN A 308 20.18 0.83 -15.38
CA GLN A 308 20.92 -0.06 -16.28
C GLN A 308 20.23 -1.42 -16.44
N GLY A 309 18.97 -1.53 -16.02
CA GLY A 309 18.21 -2.77 -16.08
C GLY A 309 18.42 -3.69 -14.87
N GLY A 310 19.07 -3.21 -13.79
CA GLY A 310 19.29 -3.98 -12.57
C GLY A 310 17.98 -4.39 -11.90
N GLN A 311 17.96 -5.60 -11.33
CA GLN A 311 16.84 -6.12 -10.54
C GLN A 311 16.78 -5.43 -9.18
N VAL A 312 15.58 -5.34 -8.64
CA VAL A 312 15.31 -4.94 -7.26
C VAL A 312 15.10 -6.19 -6.41
N LEU A 313 15.75 -6.24 -5.27
CA LEU A 313 15.62 -7.37 -4.35
C LEU A 313 14.51 -7.12 -3.35
N LYS A 314 13.55 -8.07 -3.23
CA LYS A 314 12.48 -8.08 -2.22
C LYS A 314 12.75 -9.17 -1.19
N ILE A 315 12.73 -8.82 0.09
CA ILE A 315 12.93 -9.72 1.22
C ILE A 315 11.70 -9.63 2.11
N PRO A 316 10.75 -10.57 2.01
CA PRO A 316 9.62 -10.64 2.93
C PRO A 316 10.12 -10.83 4.37
N ILE A 317 9.58 -10.06 5.30
CA ILE A 317 9.89 -10.15 6.74
C ILE A 317 8.65 -10.53 7.57
N SER A 318 7.47 -10.39 7.00
CA SER A 318 6.20 -10.95 7.47
C SER A 318 5.27 -11.17 6.27
N ASP A 319 4.03 -11.59 6.50
CA ASP A 319 3.03 -11.78 5.44
C ASP A 319 2.67 -10.47 4.72
N GLN A 320 2.81 -9.33 5.40
CA GLN A 320 2.44 -8.00 4.89
C GLN A 320 3.63 -7.06 4.72
N GLU A 321 4.80 -7.41 5.28
CA GLU A 321 5.94 -6.51 5.32
C GLU A 321 7.11 -7.04 4.51
N SER A 322 7.80 -6.14 3.83
CA SER A 322 8.96 -6.47 3.01
C SER A 322 10.05 -5.41 3.12
N ILE A 323 11.28 -5.85 2.97
CA ILE A 323 12.43 -4.97 2.73
C ILE A 323 12.79 -5.06 1.26
N PHE A 324 12.96 -3.90 0.63
CA PHE A 324 13.52 -3.82 -0.70
C PHE A 324 14.94 -3.30 -0.65
N VAL A 325 15.77 -3.81 -1.56
CA VAL A 325 17.14 -3.36 -1.78
C VAL A 325 17.34 -3.11 -3.26
N GLU A 326 17.71 -1.89 -3.63
CA GLU A 326 17.91 -1.48 -5.01
C GLU A 326 19.19 -0.67 -5.16
N HIS A 327 19.91 -0.87 -6.26
CA HIS A 327 21.12 -0.09 -6.52
C HIS A 327 20.77 1.19 -7.29
N ARG A 328 20.85 2.32 -6.59
CA ARG A 328 20.70 3.66 -7.18
C ARG A 328 22.09 4.17 -7.58
N SER A 329 22.29 4.40 -8.86
CA SER A 329 23.60 4.78 -9.40
C SER A 329 23.55 6.20 -10.01
N ASP A 330 24.71 6.87 -10.05
CA ASP A 330 24.85 8.18 -10.71
C ASP A 330 24.87 8.02 -12.24
N SER A 331 23.79 7.47 -12.80
CA SER A 331 23.65 7.20 -14.23
C SER A 331 22.21 7.37 -14.72
N GLY A 332 22.04 7.60 -16.01
CA GLY A 332 20.72 7.75 -16.61
C GLY A 332 19.89 8.84 -15.93
N PHE A 333 18.63 8.57 -15.68
CA PHE A 333 17.74 9.52 -15.00
C PHE A 333 18.07 9.68 -13.51
N ASP A 334 18.69 8.70 -12.86
CA ASP A 334 19.14 8.79 -11.46
C ASP A 334 20.40 9.67 -11.26
N SER A 335 20.98 10.22 -12.31
CA SER A 335 22.18 11.08 -12.24
C SER A 335 22.00 12.38 -11.42
N ARG A 336 20.82 12.65 -10.92
CA ARG A 336 20.51 13.81 -10.06
C ARG A 336 19.95 13.44 -8.70
N LEU A 337 20.05 12.17 -8.33
CA LEU A 337 19.72 11.72 -7.00
C LEU A 337 20.61 12.34 -5.92
N PRO A 338 20.18 12.37 -4.67
CA PRO A 338 20.99 12.85 -3.53
C PRO A 338 22.31 12.11 -3.36
N GLY A 339 22.35 10.82 -3.68
CA GLY A 339 23.53 9.97 -3.56
C GLY A 339 23.48 8.72 -4.44
N SER A 340 24.53 7.90 -4.36
CA SER A 340 24.65 6.62 -5.08
C SER A 340 25.06 5.52 -4.10
N GLY A 341 24.38 4.35 -4.17
CA GLY A 341 24.56 3.23 -3.28
C GLY A 341 23.35 2.29 -3.29
N LEU A 342 23.25 1.40 -2.32
CA LEU A 342 22.05 0.60 -2.13
C LEU A 342 21.02 1.40 -1.32
N LEU A 343 19.92 1.74 -1.95
CA LEU A 343 18.75 2.27 -1.27
C LEU A 343 17.97 1.10 -0.69
N VAL A 344 17.74 1.16 0.61
CA VAL A 344 16.93 0.17 1.33
C VAL A 344 15.61 0.81 1.71
N SER A 345 14.51 0.15 1.39
CA SER A 345 13.19 0.63 1.81
C SER A 345 12.41 -0.48 2.52
N TYR A 346 11.57 -0.05 3.45
CA TYR A 346 10.63 -0.87 4.18
C TYR A 346 9.23 -0.58 3.68
N GLN A 347 8.47 -1.61 3.38
CA GLN A 347 7.07 -1.53 2.98
C GLN A 347 6.20 -2.33 3.93
N ASP A 348 5.03 -1.78 4.26
CA ASP A 348 3.98 -2.43 5.04
C ASP A 348 2.65 -2.33 4.28
N LEU A 349 2.16 -3.47 3.79
CA LEU A 349 0.91 -3.57 3.03
C LEU A 349 -0.33 -3.57 3.92
N SER A 350 -0.17 -3.65 5.25
CA SER A 350 -1.29 -3.58 6.20
C SER A 350 -1.80 -2.16 6.41
N VAL A 351 -1.06 -1.15 5.95
CA VAL A 351 -1.40 0.27 6.09
C VAL A 351 -1.61 0.94 4.74
N GLY A 352 -2.45 1.97 4.70
CA GLY A 352 -2.77 2.73 3.49
C GLY A 352 -3.81 2.04 2.60
N ASP A 353 -4.18 2.71 1.53
CA ASP A 353 -5.16 2.27 0.54
C ASP A 353 -4.64 2.59 -0.86
N ILE A 354 -4.17 1.57 -1.58
CA ILE A 354 -3.60 1.71 -2.93
C ILE A 354 -4.68 2.13 -3.92
N ASP A 355 -5.88 1.56 -3.83
CA ASP A 355 -6.98 1.81 -4.76
C ASP A 355 -7.47 3.27 -4.69
N ARG A 356 -7.26 3.92 -3.55
CA ARG A 356 -7.61 5.32 -3.33
C ARG A 356 -6.42 6.27 -3.47
N ASN A 357 -5.23 5.76 -3.81
CA ASN A 357 -3.99 6.52 -3.80
C ASN A 357 -3.72 7.20 -2.43
N GLU A 358 -4.14 6.56 -1.34
CA GLU A 358 -4.01 7.05 0.04
C GLU A 358 -2.97 6.24 0.81
N VAL A 359 -1.76 6.12 0.28
CA VAL A 359 -0.62 5.54 0.98
C VAL A 359 0.22 6.64 1.65
N ASN A 360 1.07 6.30 2.59
CA ASN A 360 1.96 7.24 3.28
C ASN A 360 1.24 8.47 3.91
N THR A 361 0.01 8.33 4.33
CA THR A 361 -0.75 9.40 4.98
C THR A 361 -0.28 9.69 6.40
N ASN A 362 0.37 8.72 7.06
CA ASN A 362 0.87 8.84 8.43
C ASN A 362 2.38 8.51 8.50
N PRO A 363 3.26 9.47 8.83
CA PRO A 363 4.70 9.20 8.92
C PRO A 363 5.11 8.24 10.04
N ASN A 364 4.26 8.02 11.05
CA ASN A 364 4.52 7.05 12.11
C ASN A 364 4.15 5.60 11.70
N LEU A 365 3.35 5.45 10.66
CA LEU A 365 2.89 4.19 10.09
C LEU A 365 3.00 4.28 8.56
N PRO A 366 4.21 4.35 8.01
CA PRO A 366 4.42 4.53 6.59
C PRO A 366 4.12 3.23 5.83
N TRP A 367 3.37 3.36 4.73
CA TRP A 367 3.24 2.27 3.75
C TRP A 367 4.60 1.94 3.09
N LEU A 368 5.38 2.99 2.80
CA LEU A 368 6.77 2.86 2.33
C LEU A 368 7.63 3.94 3.00
N LYS A 369 8.78 3.54 3.53
CA LYS A 369 9.82 4.46 3.99
C LYS A 369 11.20 4.01 3.55
N VAL A 370 12.10 4.96 3.34
CA VAL A 370 13.53 4.69 3.21
C VAL A 370 14.10 4.34 4.58
N VAL A 371 14.91 3.30 4.62
CA VAL A 371 15.75 2.96 5.78
C VAL A 371 17.07 3.69 5.59
N GLU A 372 17.22 4.83 6.25
CA GLU A 372 18.38 5.70 6.11
C GLU A 372 19.63 5.04 6.72
N ALA A 373 20.72 4.98 5.95
CA ALA A 373 21.93 4.25 6.37
C ALA A 373 22.70 4.96 7.52
N ASP A 374 22.43 6.23 7.75
CA ASP A 374 22.98 7.02 8.85
C ASP A 374 22.10 7.04 10.11
N GLU A 375 20.95 6.36 10.08
CA GLU A 375 19.95 6.31 11.16
C GLU A 375 19.34 7.69 11.51
N GLY A 376 19.38 8.65 10.57
CA GLY A 376 18.91 10.02 10.76
C GLY A 376 17.41 10.13 10.94
N GLU A 377 16.62 9.31 10.24
CA GLU A 377 15.16 9.41 10.08
C GLU A 377 14.72 10.82 9.64
N ASP A 378 15.56 11.52 8.90
CA ASP A 378 15.33 12.90 8.50
C ASP A 378 14.26 13.00 7.41
N LEU A 379 14.14 12.00 6.53
CA LEU A 379 13.04 11.86 5.58
C LEU A 379 11.69 11.75 6.31
N VAL A 380 11.57 10.83 7.27
CA VAL A 380 10.32 10.61 8.02
C VAL A 380 9.94 11.84 8.85
N ARG A 381 10.94 12.54 9.42
CA ARG A 381 10.70 13.81 10.13
C ARG A 381 10.42 14.99 9.21
N GLY A 382 10.60 14.83 7.90
CA GLY A 382 10.50 15.93 6.94
C GLY A 382 11.57 17.02 7.13
N SER A 383 12.74 16.64 7.67
CA SER A 383 13.87 17.54 7.89
C SER A 383 14.63 17.81 6.59
N ASN A 384 14.67 16.83 5.70
CA ASN A 384 15.19 16.94 4.33
C ASN A 384 14.28 16.22 3.34
N GLN A 385 14.71 16.09 2.09
CA GLN A 385 14.02 15.33 1.04
C GLN A 385 14.92 14.23 0.45
N GLY A 386 15.95 13.86 1.16
CA GLY A 386 16.95 12.87 0.77
C GLY A 386 18.36 13.46 0.74
N GLU A 387 19.33 12.68 1.17
CA GLU A 387 20.75 13.05 1.19
C GLU A 387 21.65 11.83 0.91
N ALA A 388 22.93 12.10 0.61
CA ALA A 388 23.85 11.05 0.19
C ALA A 388 24.15 10.00 1.28
N SER A 389 23.85 10.31 2.53
CA SER A 389 24.03 9.41 3.68
C SER A 389 22.87 8.41 3.85
N ASP A 390 21.78 8.53 3.09
CA ASP A 390 20.64 7.61 3.18
C ASP A 390 20.96 6.22 2.59
N VAL A 391 21.91 6.14 1.66
CA VAL A 391 22.24 4.90 0.96
C VAL A 391 23.34 4.10 1.64
N PHE A 392 23.22 2.78 1.57
CA PHE A 392 24.22 1.84 2.06
C PHE A 392 25.34 1.68 1.04
N VAL A 393 26.56 1.75 1.51
CA VAL A 393 27.79 1.63 0.70
C VAL A 393 28.68 0.51 1.21
N ASN A 394 29.80 0.28 0.57
CA ASN A 394 30.77 -0.77 0.94
C ASN A 394 31.07 -0.78 2.45
N ASN A 395 31.04 -1.96 3.06
CA ASN A 395 31.23 -2.26 4.49
C ASN A 395 30.12 -1.71 5.43
N THR A 396 28.99 -1.26 4.92
CA THR A 396 27.82 -0.97 5.75
C THR A 396 27.01 -2.24 6.01
N ARG A 397 26.21 -2.22 7.08
CA ARG A 397 25.36 -3.35 7.51
C ARG A 397 23.98 -2.87 7.91
N PHE A 398 22.98 -3.71 7.68
CA PHE A 398 21.61 -3.50 8.13
C PHE A 398 20.92 -4.82 8.49
N GLY A 399 19.80 -4.75 9.17
CA GLY A 399 19.05 -5.91 9.65
C GLY A 399 19.16 -6.09 11.16
N ALA A 400 19.58 -7.25 11.63
CA ALA A 400 19.80 -7.50 13.06
C ALA A 400 21.06 -6.81 13.61
N GLU A 401 22.02 -6.46 12.76
CA GLU A 401 23.24 -5.72 13.12
C GLU A 401 23.39 -4.50 12.17
N GLY A 402 24.12 -3.49 12.61
CA GLY A 402 24.21 -2.22 11.89
C GLY A 402 22.91 -1.41 12.06
N VAL A 403 22.37 -0.85 10.97
CA VAL A 403 21.07 -0.17 10.97
C VAL A 403 19.97 -1.20 11.25
N LYS A 404 19.25 -1.03 12.33
CA LYS A 404 18.26 -2.02 12.80
C LYS A 404 17.00 -1.98 11.97
N ILE A 405 16.62 -3.15 11.43
CA ILE A 405 15.34 -3.33 10.75
C ILE A 405 14.40 -4.13 11.65
N ARG A 406 13.20 -3.60 11.82
CA ARG A 406 12.15 -4.22 12.62
C ARG A 406 10.85 -4.25 11.85
N THR A 407 10.03 -5.25 12.13
CA THR A 407 8.64 -5.29 11.68
C THR A 407 7.83 -4.16 12.32
N HIS A 408 6.61 -3.96 11.86
CA HIS A 408 5.64 -3.05 12.47
C HIS A 408 5.47 -3.31 13.99
N ASP A 409 5.43 -4.58 14.38
CA ASP A 409 5.34 -5.02 15.77
C ASP A 409 6.65 -4.85 16.55
N GLY A 410 7.67 -4.30 15.92
CA GLY A 410 8.96 -4.04 16.51
C GLY A 410 9.89 -5.26 16.57
N VAL A 411 9.54 -6.43 15.97
CA VAL A 411 10.39 -7.63 15.93
C VAL A 411 11.60 -7.38 15.04
N LEU A 412 12.79 -7.65 15.57
CA LEU A 412 14.04 -7.52 14.80
C LEU A 412 14.14 -8.66 13.78
N VAL A 413 14.50 -8.32 12.55
CA VAL A 413 14.70 -9.35 11.51
C VAL A 413 15.79 -10.35 11.91
N PRO A 414 15.66 -11.66 11.57
CA PRO A 414 16.59 -12.70 12.02
C PRO A 414 17.83 -12.85 11.13
N TRP A 415 18.22 -11.78 10.44
CA TRP A 415 19.34 -11.80 9.51
C TRP A 415 20.12 -10.48 9.53
N VAL A 416 21.36 -10.56 9.06
CA VAL A 416 22.25 -9.40 8.84
C VAL A 416 22.59 -9.34 7.36
N ALA A 417 22.39 -8.19 6.76
CA ALA A 417 22.87 -7.86 5.42
C ALA A 417 24.19 -7.09 5.52
N THR A 418 25.16 -7.46 4.72
CA THR A 418 26.45 -6.76 4.60
C THR A 418 26.63 -6.34 3.15
N VAL A 419 26.86 -5.04 2.93
CA VAL A 419 27.14 -4.48 1.62
C VAL A 419 28.62 -4.53 1.32
N SER A 420 28.98 -4.96 0.11
CA SER A 420 30.36 -5.03 -0.36
C SER A 420 30.47 -4.58 -1.83
N GLY A 421 31.66 -4.15 -2.25
CA GLY A 421 31.92 -3.66 -3.59
C GLY A 421 31.97 -2.13 -3.64
N ASP A 422 32.48 -1.59 -4.75
CA ASP A 422 32.58 -0.14 -4.98
C ASP A 422 31.72 0.29 -6.19
N ASP A 423 32.03 -0.19 -7.40
CA ASP A 423 31.24 0.14 -8.61
C ASP A 423 30.04 -0.83 -8.77
N ASN A 424 30.27 -2.14 -8.51
CA ASN A 424 29.23 -3.14 -8.44
C ASN A 424 29.01 -3.49 -6.97
N LEU A 425 27.81 -3.20 -6.47
CA LEU A 425 27.46 -3.46 -5.10
C LEU A 425 26.80 -4.84 -4.96
N SER A 426 27.21 -5.56 -3.93
CA SER A 426 26.64 -6.84 -3.56
C SER A 426 26.13 -6.78 -2.14
N VAL A 427 25.02 -7.45 -1.89
CA VAL A 427 24.48 -7.67 -0.55
C VAL A 427 24.59 -9.14 -0.18
N SER A 428 25.20 -9.43 0.95
CA SER A 428 25.36 -10.79 1.48
C SER A 428 24.60 -10.93 2.80
N PHE A 429 23.86 -12.01 2.94
CA PHE A 429 23.06 -12.28 4.14
C PHE A 429 23.74 -13.32 5.03
N SER A 430 23.64 -13.12 6.34
CA SER A 430 24.13 -14.05 7.36
C SER A 430 23.20 -14.06 8.57
N ALA A 431 23.29 -15.08 9.42
CA ALA A 431 22.63 -15.05 10.72
C ALA A 431 23.30 -14.01 11.64
N PRO A 432 22.54 -13.36 12.53
CA PRO A 432 23.11 -12.52 13.58
C PRO A 432 23.97 -13.38 14.55
N ASN A 433 24.93 -12.74 15.19
CA ASN A 433 25.83 -13.40 16.16
C ASN A 433 26.47 -14.71 15.65
N CYS A 434 26.83 -14.72 14.38
CA CYS A 434 27.34 -15.90 13.71
C CYS A 434 28.70 -16.29 14.24
N THR A 435 28.73 -17.23 15.19
CA THR A 435 29.93 -17.94 15.61
C THR A 435 30.02 -19.28 14.87
N PRO A 436 31.24 -19.75 14.48
CA PRO A 436 31.38 -21.07 13.88
C PRO A 436 30.87 -22.14 14.83
N GLY A 437 29.81 -22.86 14.45
CA GLY A 437 29.29 -23.99 15.22
C GLY A 437 27.78 -24.01 15.38
N PHE A 438 27.17 -23.00 15.93
CA PHE A 438 25.69 -22.95 16.09
C PHE A 438 25.14 -21.53 16.22
N THR A 439 23.82 -21.39 16.02
CA THR A 439 23.04 -20.18 16.30
C THR A 439 21.90 -20.48 17.25
N LEU A 440 21.51 -19.47 18.02
CA LEU A 440 20.34 -19.51 18.87
C LEU A 440 19.24 -18.64 18.24
N ASP A 441 18.06 -19.22 18.10
CA ASP A 441 16.87 -18.49 17.68
C ASP A 441 15.95 -18.31 18.90
N LEU A 442 15.85 -17.07 19.30
CA LEU A 442 14.99 -16.57 20.38
C LEU A 442 14.27 -15.33 19.86
N ASN A 443 13.04 -15.12 20.29
CA ASN A 443 12.32 -13.90 19.97
C ASN A 443 13.00 -12.67 20.60
N ASP A 444 13.56 -11.77 19.80
CA ASP A 444 14.32 -10.60 20.27
C ASP A 444 13.51 -9.61 21.13
N HIS A 445 12.19 -9.59 20.99
CA HIS A 445 11.30 -8.79 21.84
C HIS A 445 10.91 -9.44 23.16
N GLY A 446 11.49 -10.57 23.40
CA GLY A 446 11.14 -11.37 24.55
C GLY A 446 9.96 -12.28 24.28
N THR A 447 9.90 -13.34 25.06
CA THR A 447 8.85 -14.35 24.98
C THR A 447 7.82 -14.11 26.07
N THR A 448 6.56 -14.18 25.69
CA THR A 448 5.45 -14.16 26.65
C THR A 448 5.06 -15.58 27.02
N VAL A 449 5.10 -15.89 28.32
CA VAL A 449 4.80 -17.22 28.85
C VAL A 449 3.80 -17.17 29.99
N LEU A 450 3.10 -18.29 30.20
CA LEU A 450 2.32 -18.51 31.41
C LEU A 450 3.26 -18.83 32.59
N PRO A 451 2.83 -18.65 33.85
CA PRO A 451 3.73 -18.76 35.00
C PRO A 451 4.52 -20.07 35.13
N ALA A 452 4.00 -21.17 34.58
CA ALA A 452 4.62 -22.49 34.63
C ALA A 452 5.28 -22.95 33.32
N GLU A 453 5.25 -22.10 32.31
CA GLU A 453 5.79 -22.45 30.99
C GLU A 453 7.30 -22.21 30.89
N SER A 454 7.91 -22.88 29.92
CA SER A 454 9.30 -22.72 29.53
C SER A 454 9.40 -21.96 28.21
N VAL A 455 10.53 -21.29 27.98
CA VAL A 455 10.80 -20.56 26.74
C VAL A 455 11.38 -21.53 25.72
N PRO A 456 10.75 -21.74 24.56
CA PRO A 456 11.34 -22.55 23.49
C PRO A 456 12.58 -21.86 22.91
N VAL A 457 13.61 -22.65 22.59
CA VAL A 457 14.86 -22.18 21.98
C VAL A 457 15.16 -23.07 20.78
N SER A 458 15.30 -22.49 19.62
CA SER A 458 15.84 -23.20 18.47
C SER A 458 17.36 -23.09 18.46
N ILE A 459 18.06 -24.22 18.50
CA ILE A 459 19.52 -24.29 18.37
C ILE A 459 19.83 -24.95 17.06
N VAL A 460 20.50 -24.22 16.20
CA VAL A 460 20.71 -24.60 14.83
C VAL A 460 22.21 -24.74 14.54
N GLY A 461 22.62 -25.87 13.92
CA GLY A 461 24.00 -26.13 13.55
C GLY A 461 24.80 -26.92 14.61
N ALA A 462 24.28 -27.10 15.82
CA ALA A 462 24.93 -27.95 16.82
C ALA A 462 24.75 -29.45 16.49
N THR A 463 25.83 -30.22 16.56
CA THR A 463 25.83 -31.66 16.32
C THR A 463 25.84 -32.45 17.63
N GLU A 464 26.14 -31.82 18.75
CA GLU A 464 26.23 -32.40 20.09
C GLU A 464 25.30 -31.73 21.09
N THR A 465 25.19 -32.27 22.28
CA THR A 465 24.35 -31.71 23.36
C THR A 465 24.91 -30.39 23.85
N CYS A 466 24.05 -29.37 23.88
CA CYS A 466 24.39 -28.07 24.40
C CYS A 466 24.21 -27.97 25.91
N THR A 467 25.03 -27.16 26.57
CA THR A 467 24.96 -26.84 28.00
C THR A 467 24.78 -25.31 28.19
N SER A 468 24.40 -24.88 29.37
CA SER A 468 24.22 -23.45 29.64
C SER A 468 24.65 -23.06 31.04
N GLU A 469 25.11 -21.79 31.14
CA GLU A 469 25.29 -21.09 32.42
C GLU A 469 24.40 -19.82 32.37
N LEU A 470 23.16 -19.96 32.86
CA LEU A 470 22.15 -18.92 32.76
C LEU A 470 21.77 -18.40 34.14
N THR A 471 21.41 -17.13 34.18
CA THR A 471 20.85 -16.45 35.35
C THR A 471 19.56 -15.72 34.97
N SER A 472 18.65 -15.55 35.91
CA SER A 472 17.43 -14.76 35.73
C SER A 472 17.40 -13.57 36.67
N SER A 473 17.02 -12.40 36.18
CA SER A 473 16.97 -11.14 36.95
C SER A 473 15.98 -11.18 38.11
N ASP A 474 14.97 -12.05 38.07
CA ASP A 474 13.99 -12.25 39.13
C ASP A 474 14.43 -13.29 40.21
N GLY A 475 15.64 -13.82 40.07
CA GLY A 475 16.25 -14.76 41.02
C GLY A 475 15.77 -16.19 40.92
N ARG A 476 14.94 -16.55 39.93
CA ARG A 476 14.60 -17.94 39.64
C ARG A 476 15.83 -18.67 39.10
N GLY A 477 16.02 -19.93 39.51
CA GLY A 477 16.98 -20.80 38.82
C GLY A 477 16.52 -21.03 37.39
N VAL A 478 17.43 -20.97 36.45
CA VAL A 478 17.14 -21.12 35.03
C VAL A 478 18.25 -21.95 34.35
N GLY A 479 17.88 -22.74 33.37
CA GLY A 479 18.84 -23.56 32.60
C GLY A 479 18.25 -24.03 31.29
N LEU A 480 19.13 -24.43 30.38
CA LEU A 480 18.75 -25.05 29.11
C LEU A 480 18.45 -26.52 29.32
N VAL A 481 17.32 -26.98 28.84
CA VAL A 481 16.90 -28.40 28.90
C VAL A 481 16.63 -28.87 27.48
N ASN A 482 17.09 -30.06 27.16
CA ASN A 482 16.78 -30.74 25.90
C ASN A 482 15.74 -31.84 26.20
N ASP A 483 14.55 -31.70 25.60
CA ASP A 483 13.49 -32.70 25.68
C ASP A 483 13.21 -33.26 24.30
N GLU A 484 13.63 -34.51 24.04
CA GLU A 484 13.48 -35.23 22.77
C GLU A 484 13.99 -34.46 21.51
N GLY A 485 15.00 -33.62 21.69
CA GLY A 485 15.60 -32.84 20.60
C GLY A 485 15.12 -31.38 20.51
N ALA A 486 14.09 -31.02 21.28
CA ALA A 486 13.66 -29.63 21.44
C ALA A 486 14.36 -29.00 22.66
N TYR A 487 14.98 -27.83 22.44
CA TYR A 487 15.60 -27.09 23.52
C TYR A 487 14.62 -26.08 24.12
N MET A 488 14.65 -25.96 25.44
CA MET A 488 13.84 -24.99 26.18
C MET A 488 14.68 -24.35 27.29
N ILE A 489 14.47 -23.06 27.53
CA ILE A 489 14.90 -22.41 28.75
C ILE A 489 13.85 -22.71 29.82
N GLN A 490 14.22 -23.51 30.80
CA GLN A 490 13.33 -23.94 31.89
C GLN A 490 13.66 -23.21 33.19
N PHE A 491 12.62 -22.71 33.84
CA PHE A 491 12.72 -22.10 35.16
C PHE A 491 12.46 -23.12 36.26
N SER A 492 13.19 -22.97 37.39
CA SER A 492 13.07 -23.87 38.55
C SER A 492 11.75 -23.74 39.32
N MET A 493 11.02 -22.65 39.14
CA MET A 493 9.72 -22.40 39.78
C MET A 493 8.84 -21.50 38.89
N GLN A 494 7.55 -21.44 39.22
CA GLN A 494 6.60 -20.58 38.54
C GLN A 494 6.99 -19.11 38.64
N GLY A 495 6.77 -18.37 37.56
CA GLY A 495 6.95 -16.94 37.52
C GLY A 495 5.83 -16.17 38.26
N THR A 496 6.12 -14.95 38.63
CA THR A 496 5.13 -14.05 39.19
C THR A 496 4.34 -13.41 38.05
N PRO A 497 3.01 -13.54 38.02
CA PRO A 497 2.18 -12.91 36.98
C PRO A 497 2.40 -11.40 36.89
N ASN A 498 2.35 -10.87 35.67
CA ASN A 498 2.65 -9.46 35.35
C ASN A 498 4.06 -9.03 35.75
N SER A 499 5.02 -9.94 35.64
CA SER A 499 6.43 -9.65 35.84
C SER A 499 7.23 -9.81 34.54
N VAL A 500 8.34 -9.11 34.49
CA VAL A 500 9.34 -9.24 33.44
C VAL A 500 10.63 -9.77 34.06
N ALA A 501 11.23 -10.75 33.41
CA ALA A 501 12.52 -11.30 33.80
C ALA A 501 13.50 -11.26 32.62
N THR A 502 14.75 -10.89 32.87
CA THR A 502 15.81 -11.02 31.87
C THR A 502 16.60 -12.28 32.18
N VAL A 503 16.68 -13.20 31.21
CA VAL A 503 17.58 -14.36 31.24
C VAL A 503 18.86 -13.99 30.53
N ALA A 504 19.98 -14.10 31.21
CA ALA A 504 21.29 -13.76 30.67
C ALA A 504 22.33 -14.82 31.02
N GLY A 505 23.31 -14.99 30.16
CA GLY A 505 24.40 -15.93 30.36
C GLY A 505 24.90 -16.54 29.06
N THR A 506 25.45 -17.73 29.12
CA THR A 506 26.04 -18.40 27.96
C THR A 506 25.40 -19.74 27.68
N VAL A 507 25.32 -20.06 26.40
CA VAL A 507 25.05 -21.42 25.89
C VAL A 507 26.30 -21.92 25.19
N THR A 508 26.71 -23.12 25.54
CA THR A 508 27.90 -23.77 24.97
C THR A 508 27.48 -25.05 24.26
N CYS A 509 27.80 -25.14 22.98
CA CYS A 509 27.64 -26.35 22.19
C CYS A 509 28.99 -26.69 21.58
N GLU A 510 29.49 -27.89 21.82
CA GLU A 510 30.86 -28.30 21.41
C GLU A 510 31.91 -27.30 21.96
N ASP A 511 32.72 -26.74 21.08
CA ASP A 511 33.76 -25.75 21.43
C ASP A 511 33.30 -24.31 21.21
N SER A 512 32.04 -24.10 20.88
CA SER A 512 31.46 -22.77 20.56
C SER A 512 30.59 -22.27 21.71
N VAL A 513 30.71 -20.99 22.04
CA VAL A 513 29.97 -20.31 23.11
C VAL A 513 29.21 -19.13 22.52
N VAL A 514 27.93 -18.98 22.86
CA VAL A 514 27.10 -17.86 22.49
C VAL A 514 26.53 -17.23 23.76
N ASP A 515 26.66 -15.91 23.88
CA ASP A 515 26.03 -15.12 24.92
C ASP A 515 24.55 -14.91 24.59
N ILE A 516 23.68 -15.01 25.59
CA ILE A 516 22.26 -14.64 25.46
C ILE A 516 21.88 -13.60 26.49
N GLU A 517 20.99 -12.70 26.06
CA GLU A 517 20.23 -11.81 26.92
C GLU A 517 18.80 -11.79 26.38
N HIS A 518 17.87 -12.37 27.12
CA HIS A 518 16.51 -12.58 26.63
C HIS A 518 15.48 -12.15 27.66
N THR A 519 14.49 -11.38 27.22
CA THR A 519 13.39 -10.88 28.06
C THR A 519 12.23 -11.87 28.06
N VAL A 520 11.72 -12.20 29.25
CA VAL A 520 10.58 -13.08 29.44
C VAL A 520 9.47 -12.33 30.17
N HIS A 521 8.31 -12.24 29.54
CA HIS A 521 7.11 -11.63 30.10
C HIS A 521 6.19 -12.73 30.66
N VAL A 522 5.90 -12.69 31.96
CA VAL A 522 5.04 -13.69 32.62
C VAL A 522 3.64 -13.10 32.78
N LEU A 523 2.67 -13.69 32.08
CA LEU A 523 1.28 -13.28 32.15
C LEU A 523 0.39 -14.37 32.73
N ASN A 524 -0.71 -13.99 33.36
CA ASN A 524 -1.75 -14.94 33.81
C ASN A 524 -2.44 -15.62 32.62
N ARG A 525 -2.66 -14.85 31.55
CA ARG A 525 -3.30 -15.30 30.32
C ARG A 525 -2.63 -14.70 29.11
N ILE A 526 -2.53 -15.51 28.07
CA ILE A 526 -2.03 -15.09 26.76
C ILE A 526 -3.21 -15.16 25.79
N PRO A 527 -3.59 -14.06 25.11
CA PRO A 527 -4.63 -14.06 24.11
C PRO A 527 -4.23 -14.95 22.91
N SER A 528 -5.19 -15.67 22.37
CA SER A 528 -5.03 -16.34 21.10
C SER A 528 -5.36 -15.34 19.99
N VAL A 529 -4.44 -15.13 19.07
CA VAL A 529 -4.66 -14.28 17.88
C VAL A 529 -5.52 -14.99 16.85
N GLY A 530 -6.27 -14.23 16.06
CA GLY A 530 -7.14 -14.77 15.03
C GLY A 530 -7.84 -13.65 14.28
N SER A 531 -8.79 -13.98 13.44
CA SER A 531 -9.63 -13.03 12.72
C SER A 531 -11.06 -13.00 13.27
N TYR A 532 -11.69 -11.85 13.17
CA TYR A 532 -13.08 -11.65 13.52
C TYR A 532 -13.83 -10.97 12.39
N SER A 533 -14.91 -11.56 11.92
CA SER A 533 -15.77 -10.96 10.91
C SER A 533 -17.19 -10.80 11.42
N ALA A 534 -17.82 -9.68 11.05
CA ALA A 534 -19.20 -9.39 11.46
C ALA A 534 -19.89 -8.45 10.47
N VAL A 535 -21.23 -8.47 10.53
CA VAL A 535 -22.06 -7.57 9.75
C VAL A 535 -22.48 -6.39 10.63
N VAL A 536 -22.41 -5.17 10.09
CA VAL A 536 -22.76 -3.92 10.76
C VAL A 536 -23.77 -3.12 9.93
N HIS A 537 -24.52 -2.25 10.58
CA HIS A 537 -25.50 -1.44 9.87
C HIS A 537 -24.85 -0.13 9.36
N PRO A 538 -24.99 0.24 8.08
CA PRO A 538 -24.32 1.40 7.51
C PRO A 538 -24.80 2.76 8.07
N GLU A 539 -25.97 2.84 8.66
CA GLU A 539 -26.55 4.10 9.14
C GLU A 539 -26.82 4.15 10.65
N SER A 540 -26.65 3.04 11.38
CA SER A 540 -26.96 2.99 12.80
C SER A 540 -25.86 2.29 13.60
N THR A 541 -25.66 2.75 14.83
CA THR A 541 -24.68 2.15 15.75
C THR A 541 -24.91 0.66 15.93
N THR A 542 -23.87 -0.13 15.74
CA THR A 542 -23.85 -1.58 15.96
C THR A 542 -22.89 -1.89 17.11
N VAL A 543 -23.33 -2.68 18.08
CA VAL A 543 -22.49 -3.13 19.18
C VAL A 543 -22.18 -4.61 19.00
N LEU A 544 -20.91 -4.93 18.85
CA LEU A 544 -20.38 -6.26 18.65
C LEU A 544 -19.61 -6.72 19.89
N ASN A 545 -19.50 -8.02 20.08
CA ASN A 545 -18.61 -8.59 21.08
C ASN A 545 -17.60 -9.48 20.36
N VAL A 546 -16.38 -8.99 20.27
CA VAL A 546 -15.25 -9.74 19.69
C VAL A 546 -14.81 -10.78 20.73
N PRO A 547 -14.92 -12.09 20.45
CA PRO A 547 -14.49 -13.10 21.39
C PRO A 547 -12.95 -13.11 21.48
N LEU A 548 -12.44 -13.18 22.70
CA LEU A 548 -11.01 -13.20 22.98
C LEU A 548 -10.64 -14.51 23.70
N PRO A 549 -10.47 -15.62 22.98
CA PRO A 549 -9.98 -16.84 23.58
C PRO A 549 -8.57 -16.61 24.13
N SER A 550 -8.24 -17.26 25.23
CA SER A 550 -6.95 -17.10 25.89
C SER A 550 -6.55 -18.36 26.66
N ASP A 551 -5.27 -18.66 26.65
CA ASP A 551 -4.68 -19.70 27.48
C ASP A 551 -4.27 -19.15 28.84
N GLY A 552 -4.29 -19.99 29.86
CA GLY A 552 -3.87 -19.64 31.22
C GLY A 552 -4.99 -19.67 32.25
N ALA A 553 -4.75 -19.11 33.44
CA ALA A 553 -5.65 -19.09 34.56
C ALA A 553 -5.61 -17.74 35.29
N GLY A 554 -6.78 -17.35 35.87
CA GLY A 554 -6.90 -16.04 36.53
C GLY A 554 -7.33 -14.94 35.58
N GLU A 555 -7.08 -13.70 35.97
CA GLU A 555 -7.42 -12.50 35.20
C GLU A 555 -6.17 -11.84 34.66
N GLN A 556 -6.23 -11.35 33.41
CA GLN A 556 -5.18 -10.56 32.78
C GLN A 556 -5.76 -9.25 32.24
N ARG A 557 -5.20 -8.12 32.68
CA ARG A 557 -5.57 -6.82 32.12
C ARG A 557 -4.73 -6.54 30.88
N LEU A 558 -5.40 -6.09 29.82
CA LEU A 558 -4.76 -5.63 28.58
C LEU A 558 -5.34 -4.27 28.17
N PHE A 559 -4.52 -3.44 27.57
CA PHE A 559 -4.96 -2.24 26.87
C PHE A 559 -5.49 -2.63 25.51
N VAL A 560 -6.41 -1.81 25.00
CA VAL A 560 -7.08 -2.07 23.72
C VAL A 560 -7.08 -0.79 22.90
N HIS A 561 -6.73 -0.90 21.66
CA HIS A 561 -6.93 0.16 20.68
C HIS A 561 -7.27 -0.46 19.31
N LEU A 562 -7.76 0.37 18.42
CA LEU A 562 -8.03 0.01 17.03
C LEU A 562 -6.96 0.61 16.15
N ASP A 563 -6.72 -0.02 15.01
CA ASP A 563 -5.88 0.51 13.96
C ASP A 563 -6.54 0.35 12.59
N GLY A 564 -6.04 1.14 11.61
CA GLY A 564 -6.55 1.16 10.26
C GLY A 564 -7.91 1.87 10.10
N PRO A 565 -8.61 1.65 8.98
CA PRO A 565 -9.92 2.24 8.69
C PRO A 565 -10.97 2.02 9.78
N LEU A 566 -10.83 0.94 10.56
CA LEU A 566 -11.73 0.59 11.65
C LEU A 566 -11.75 1.65 12.75
N GLU A 567 -10.63 2.32 13.03
CA GLU A 567 -10.53 3.38 14.04
C GLU A 567 -11.47 4.57 13.76
N ARG A 568 -11.76 4.84 12.48
CA ARG A 568 -12.61 5.95 12.06
C ARG A 568 -14.11 5.70 12.30
N VAL A 569 -14.50 4.45 12.38
CA VAL A 569 -15.91 4.03 12.44
C VAL A 569 -16.27 3.24 13.67
N ALA A 570 -15.30 2.91 14.52
CA ALA A 570 -15.53 2.09 15.69
C ALA A 570 -14.79 2.61 16.93
N ASN A 571 -15.28 2.22 18.09
CA ASN A 571 -14.72 2.53 19.40
C ASN A 571 -14.63 1.26 20.25
N VAL A 572 -13.58 1.17 21.06
CA VAL A 572 -13.36 0.10 22.03
C VAL A 572 -13.07 0.67 23.44
N PRO A 573 -13.26 -0.09 24.51
CA PRO A 573 -12.80 0.33 25.83
C PRO A 573 -11.26 0.43 25.84
N THR A 574 -10.71 1.37 26.55
CA THR A 574 -9.25 1.56 26.66
C THR A 574 -8.51 0.39 27.31
N SER A 575 -9.20 -0.45 28.05
CA SER A 575 -8.65 -1.69 28.62
C SER A 575 -9.76 -2.71 28.88
N ILE A 576 -9.37 -3.98 28.84
CA ILE A 576 -10.22 -5.13 29.18
C ILE A 576 -9.54 -6.00 30.22
N VAL A 577 -10.34 -6.89 30.79
CA VAL A 577 -9.84 -7.97 31.66
C VAL A 577 -10.19 -9.31 31.00
N LEU A 578 -9.18 -10.03 30.54
CA LEU A 578 -9.34 -11.39 30.04
C LEU A 578 -9.61 -12.35 31.20
N ALA A 579 -10.61 -13.20 31.03
CA ALA A 579 -10.98 -14.29 31.90
C ALA A 579 -11.35 -15.52 31.04
N ASN A 580 -11.89 -16.60 31.65
CA ASN A 580 -12.20 -17.84 30.93
C ASN A 580 -13.16 -17.67 29.72
N GLU A 581 -14.01 -16.68 29.75
CA GLU A 581 -14.92 -16.31 28.66
C GLU A 581 -14.77 -14.81 28.43
N GLY A 582 -13.64 -14.41 27.82
CA GLY A 582 -13.32 -13.03 27.57
C GLY A 582 -13.81 -12.55 26.20
N GLY A 583 -14.10 -11.27 26.10
CA GLY A 583 -14.41 -10.59 24.85
C GLY A 583 -14.19 -9.10 24.98
N CYS A 584 -14.04 -8.43 23.83
CA CYS A 584 -13.96 -6.98 23.72
C CYS A 584 -15.23 -6.44 23.07
N THR A 585 -15.84 -5.42 23.68
CA THR A 585 -16.96 -4.73 23.06
C THR A 585 -16.44 -3.75 22.00
N LEU A 586 -16.83 -3.98 20.76
CA LEU A 586 -16.57 -3.10 19.64
C LEU A 586 -17.87 -2.35 19.29
N THR A 587 -17.87 -1.04 19.43
CA THR A 587 -19.03 -0.20 19.10
C THR A 587 -18.75 0.50 17.77
N VAL A 588 -19.46 0.09 16.73
CA VAL A 588 -19.36 0.68 15.40
C VAL A 588 -20.33 1.83 15.27
N GLU A 589 -19.82 3.02 14.96
CA GLU A 589 -20.57 4.26 14.76
C GLU A 589 -20.32 4.73 13.33
N PRO A 590 -21.25 4.53 12.41
CA PRO A 590 -21.04 4.80 10.97
C PRO A 590 -20.61 6.22 10.63
N ASN A 591 -21.11 7.23 11.36
CA ASN A 591 -20.79 8.66 11.18
C ASN A 591 -20.92 9.17 9.73
N GLY A 592 -21.68 8.46 8.89
CA GLY A 592 -21.83 8.79 7.47
C GLY A 592 -20.67 8.30 6.59
N LEU A 593 -19.76 7.50 7.13
CA LEU A 593 -18.61 6.96 6.42
C LEU A 593 -18.85 5.56 5.83
N LEU A 594 -19.94 4.89 6.23
CA LEU A 594 -20.24 3.55 5.74
C LEU A 594 -21.30 3.59 4.64
N SER A 595 -21.08 2.81 3.61
CA SER A 595 -22.04 2.58 2.52
C SER A 595 -22.49 1.11 2.52
N GLU A 596 -23.60 0.81 1.86
CA GLU A 596 -24.09 -0.56 1.70
C GLU A 596 -23.07 -1.42 0.95
N ASN A 597 -22.83 -2.63 1.42
CA ASN A 597 -21.83 -3.58 0.93
C ASN A 597 -20.35 -3.16 1.08
N MET A 598 -20.07 -2.10 1.83
CA MET A 598 -18.70 -1.70 2.11
C MET A 598 -18.04 -2.70 3.07
N LEU A 599 -16.83 -3.16 2.73
CA LEU A 599 -15.97 -3.93 3.61
C LEU A 599 -15.02 -2.97 4.33
N ILE A 600 -14.90 -3.13 5.64
CA ILE A 600 -14.00 -2.37 6.49
C ILE A 600 -13.02 -3.37 7.10
N HIS A 601 -11.75 -3.21 6.83
CA HIS A 601 -10.68 -3.97 7.45
C HIS A 601 -9.96 -3.09 8.47
N GLY A 602 -9.47 -3.69 9.52
CA GLY A 602 -8.64 -3.04 10.52
C GLY A 602 -8.27 -4.01 11.63
N GLU A 603 -7.52 -3.54 12.59
CA GLU A 603 -6.95 -4.35 13.64
C GLU A 603 -7.51 -3.96 15.00
N LEU A 604 -7.80 -4.96 15.82
CA LEU A 604 -8.02 -4.82 17.25
C LEU A 604 -6.74 -5.25 17.95
N ILE A 605 -6.02 -4.29 18.50
CA ILE A 605 -4.71 -4.49 19.11
C ILE A 605 -4.87 -4.56 20.63
N LEU A 606 -4.41 -5.66 21.20
CA LEU A 606 -4.30 -5.87 22.65
C LEU A 606 -2.85 -5.68 23.05
N SER A 607 -2.58 -4.97 24.15
CA SER A 607 -1.20 -4.75 24.61
C SER A 607 -1.08 -4.77 26.13
N THR A 608 0.14 -5.04 26.61
CA THR A 608 0.54 -4.84 28.01
C THR A 608 1.27 -3.52 28.20
N ASP A 609 1.50 -3.11 29.45
CA ASP A 609 2.32 -1.96 29.79
C ASP A 609 3.80 -2.12 29.34
N GLU A 610 4.25 -3.36 29.20
CA GLU A 610 5.62 -3.72 28.84
C GLU A 610 5.83 -3.89 27.31
N GLY A 611 4.78 -3.57 26.51
CA GLY A 611 4.87 -3.53 25.06
C GLY A 611 4.61 -4.85 24.35
N GLN A 612 4.13 -5.89 25.02
CA GLN A 612 3.64 -7.10 24.36
C GLN A 612 2.35 -6.79 23.61
N ARG A 613 2.20 -7.31 22.39
CA ARG A 613 1.09 -7.03 21.50
C ARG A 613 0.50 -8.30 20.90
N TRP A 614 -0.80 -8.29 20.70
CA TRP A 614 -1.58 -9.31 19.99
C TRP A 614 -2.55 -8.61 19.06
N ILE A 615 -2.54 -9.00 17.82
CA ILE A 615 -3.33 -8.41 16.77
C ILE A 615 -4.46 -9.37 16.40
N ILE A 616 -5.65 -8.83 16.25
CA ILE A 616 -6.84 -9.55 15.81
C ILE A 616 -7.35 -8.80 14.59
N ASP A 617 -7.29 -9.45 13.44
CA ASP A 617 -7.84 -8.91 12.21
C ASP A 617 -9.35 -8.80 12.32
N VAL A 618 -9.90 -7.62 12.04
CA VAL A 618 -11.34 -7.36 12.08
C VAL A 618 -11.81 -6.97 10.70
N GLU A 619 -12.74 -7.77 10.18
CA GLU A 619 -13.45 -7.49 8.94
C GLU A 619 -14.92 -7.22 9.24
N LEU A 620 -15.42 -6.06 8.84
CA LEU A 620 -16.81 -5.67 9.00
C LEU A 620 -17.45 -5.45 7.65
N GLU A 621 -18.58 -6.09 7.41
CA GLU A 621 -19.40 -5.88 6.22
C GLU A 621 -20.57 -4.97 6.57
N ALA A 622 -20.66 -3.81 5.92
CA ALA A 622 -21.74 -2.85 6.15
C ALA A 622 -22.97 -3.23 5.32
N THR A 623 -24.01 -3.72 5.97
CA THR A 623 -25.30 -4.00 5.33
C THR A 623 -26.46 -3.60 6.23
N ALA A 624 -27.50 -3.01 5.66
CA ALA A 624 -28.72 -2.66 6.37
C ALA A 624 -29.51 -3.90 6.82
N ILE A 625 -29.21 -5.05 6.25
CA ILE A 625 -29.89 -6.32 6.50
C ILE A 625 -28.90 -7.34 7.06
N PRO A 626 -28.79 -7.47 8.40
CA PRO A 626 -27.88 -8.44 8.99
C PRO A 626 -28.21 -9.86 8.52
N ASP A 627 -27.18 -10.65 8.26
CA ASP A 627 -27.32 -12.04 7.82
C ASP A 627 -27.97 -12.89 8.95
N SER A 628 -29.25 -13.18 8.78
CA SER A 628 -30.07 -13.94 9.70
C SER A 628 -31.04 -14.83 8.90
N TRP A 629 -31.71 -15.83 9.58
CA TRP A 629 -32.63 -16.72 8.89
C TRP A 629 -33.79 -16.00 8.16
N TRP A 630 -34.06 -14.76 8.50
CA TRP A 630 -35.14 -13.92 7.90
C TRP A 630 -34.59 -12.95 6.84
N THR A 631 -33.25 -12.79 6.71
CA THR A 631 -32.61 -11.97 5.67
C THR A 631 -33.16 -12.23 4.27
N PRO A 632 -33.35 -13.47 3.82
CA PRO A 632 -33.96 -13.73 2.51
C PRO A 632 -35.38 -13.19 2.35
N TRP A 633 -36.08 -12.90 3.45
CA TRP A 633 -37.45 -12.38 3.43
C TRP A 633 -37.53 -10.87 3.38
N ILE A 634 -36.44 -10.18 3.70
CA ILE A 634 -36.35 -8.72 3.70
C ILE A 634 -35.40 -8.20 2.60
N GLU A 635 -34.92 -9.05 1.71
CA GLU A 635 -34.25 -8.65 0.50
C GLU A 635 -35.06 -7.62 -0.29
N PRO A 636 -34.45 -6.57 -0.86
CA PRO A 636 -35.16 -5.44 -1.49
C PRO A 636 -36.21 -5.91 -2.51
N GLY A 637 -35.88 -6.86 -3.35
CA GLY A 637 -36.80 -7.40 -4.35
C GLY A 637 -38.03 -8.08 -3.75
N ARG A 638 -37.85 -8.85 -2.68
CA ARG A 638 -38.94 -9.55 -1.97
C ARG A 638 -39.78 -8.61 -1.15
N VAL A 639 -39.14 -7.61 -0.51
CA VAL A 639 -39.86 -6.54 0.22
C VAL A 639 -40.73 -5.73 -0.75
N ILE A 640 -40.20 -5.35 -1.90
CA ILE A 640 -40.97 -4.66 -2.93
C ILE A 640 -42.14 -5.54 -3.41
N GLY A 641 -41.91 -6.82 -3.65
CA GLY A 641 -42.95 -7.76 -3.99
C GLY A 641 -44.05 -7.84 -2.94
N LEU A 642 -43.70 -7.90 -1.65
CA LEU A 642 -44.65 -7.89 -0.56
C LEU A 642 -45.41 -6.55 -0.46
N MET A 643 -44.71 -5.41 -0.59
CA MET A 643 -45.34 -4.09 -0.60
C MET A 643 -46.35 -3.94 -1.74
N LEU A 644 -45.97 -4.37 -2.94
CA LEU A 644 -46.87 -4.33 -4.08
C LEU A 644 -48.07 -5.29 -3.94
N ALA A 645 -47.94 -6.38 -3.19
CA ALA A 645 -49.05 -7.29 -2.89
C ALA A 645 -50.05 -6.74 -1.88
N VAL A 646 -49.62 -5.81 -1.03
CA VAL A 646 -50.47 -5.16 0.00
C VAL A 646 -51.19 -3.93 -0.56
N LEU A 647 -50.62 -3.26 -1.53
CA LEU A 647 -51.24 -2.13 -2.27
C LEU A 647 -52.25 -2.62 -3.31
#